data_a92a68158efa61e01af5e5e1b4422f6f
#
_entry.id   a92a68158efa61e01af5e5e1b4422f6f
#
_cell.length_a   1.000
_cell.length_b   1.000
_cell.length_c   1.000
_cell.angle_alpha   90.00
_cell.angle_beta   90.00
_cell.angle_gamma   90.00
#
_symmetry.space_group_name_H-M   'P 1'
#
loop_
_entity.id
_entity.type
_entity.pdbx_description
1 polymer ?
#
loop_
_entity_poly.entity_id
_entity_poly.type
_entity_poly.pdbx_seq_one_letter_code
_entity_poly.pdbx_strand_id
1 'polypeptide(L)'
;MGRTRKDDGSKSDFNKYRLYELSSKVGKNVMYLVFCWGCPKPATMSLREFLVSRKGMSNNEFKRRFDKSQREKIDNDPSGSTYDVTLLFACIQVGCSDLVPVGNEAWITHDESKLEYFLQAIKNFRNEIAHSTGENMTQLEIFAKIEEIRIMFTKTIELAGLKYQQPRQEIESHVSHLNESLNDTRDTPLSPVDFKQYSQEILTQRSHLKKLVNSRGKDELKAAYSVESQIDPVSFISGGQNLEISSIFTRVEMVHDSQKDFRQEPTYENILEITDSHRDKPSILLVEGVAGAGKTTLCKLILFSWSKGSGLVHGLDQYDLLFHIKCHNSSISSFLSFLLSQLPKTSCLVKDEDLIRSVLNSNVLFLVDGLDEINKSSNKLLTELFQKHFKVSAGNIRILCTTRPERVDFMDKMVPSSIKMCHLRLNGISKDRRVEFVTKLYQEMRRIGLSHQNTNGLINFLTASTKLSEHFRFPLNLVLLTYLWAVHPDAVKLITSATSLYCIIMEMTQKKLIKRLSQRKGTQNLPENEIKRRCTKFLEAMYRESLLALRWDAVTLKKESIDRLVSVCKKLTLPSDDLFSASLTLTKSWTLSGVEEEVGFPHKGLQDFYASQSIILSIGRKDEKIVEPIKNDIHKILEARSIPIEIRADILQYVENQITTYQNEHKTILRVLQDLHQEDTEPLQLSKYHNTLIHLAGLLSKNGSDMVEQYAEEIVNLLVKSGVRDPEHWLNVVAEAECSPTMAKEVGKVIIPDRWKVRDGHLQAASILLRHSSVRHIELDIDSDPRKLLGFVEFLQELSQYPCDVHLNLHQHWQHPELDYSDDFFDHLRSQHGQAGFQVSKVMGSVRNIVKLFPVVEVLYLGIGKYYAQNSLNTPYYLKKMVTKAENLYLHVVPEVPLQALTQLPDKRFPIDLWFSGVDDTNVDWVGQAALKLQPPNTFFWSIRFPRSQLTVKGCEALATCLKGVRLGIDGVHICSPNITASDAESLNLVFLNVLRGPMRVTDDVNIWKF
;
A
#
# COMPACT_ATOMS: atom_id res chain seq x y z
N MET A 1 30.92 38.61 -5.95
CA MET A 1 32.15 37.84 -6.20
C MET A 1 31.76 36.36 -6.38
N GLY A 2 31.49 36.01 -7.60
CA GLY A 2 31.27 34.62 -8.02
C GLY A 2 32.23 34.30 -9.13
N ARG A 3 33.20 33.43 -8.91
CA ARG A 3 34.02 32.79 -9.93
C ARG A 3 34.68 31.56 -9.33
N THR A 4 34.84 30.55 -10.19
CA THR A 4 35.70 29.37 -10.06
C THR A 4 35.08 28.12 -9.40
N ARG A 5 34.28 27.41 -10.19
CA ARG A 5 34.04 25.96 -10.10
C ARG A 5 33.61 25.37 -11.46
N LYS A 6 34.17 25.84 -12.57
CA LYS A 6 33.87 25.31 -13.92
C LYS A 6 35.04 24.62 -14.61
N ASP A 7 36.25 24.67 -14.07
CA ASP A 7 37.43 24.16 -14.81
C ASP A 7 37.94 22.79 -14.41
N ASP A 8 37.59 22.27 -13.25
CA ASP A 8 38.08 20.94 -12.79
C ASP A 8 37.31 19.74 -13.41
N GLY A 9 36.04 19.91 -13.77
CA GLY A 9 35.25 18.87 -14.42
C GLY A 9 35.75 18.52 -15.84
N SER A 10 36.25 19.47 -16.58
CA SER A 10 36.70 19.24 -17.96
C SER A 10 38.00 18.42 -18.05
N LYS A 11 38.95 18.64 -17.15
CA LYS A 11 40.22 17.89 -17.13
C LYS A 11 40.06 16.42 -16.78
N SER A 12 39.20 16.11 -15.82
CA SER A 12 38.89 14.73 -15.44
C SER A 12 38.19 13.95 -16.55
N ASP A 13 37.27 14.56 -17.26
CA ASP A 13 36.57 13.94 -18.39
C ASP A 13 37.51 13.70 -19.57
N PHE A 14 38.46 14.61 -19.83
CA PHE A 14 39.52 14.40 -20.84
C PHE A 14 40.44 13.24 -20.52
N ASN A 15 40.76 13.06 -19.25
CA ASN A 15 41.61 11.96 -18.79
C ASN A 15 40.95 10.59 -18.95
N LYS A 16 39.66 10.52 -18.66
CA LYS A 16 38.83 9.31 -18.90
C LYS A 16 38.76 8.98 -20.41
N TYR A 17 38.61 9.98 -21.25
CA TYR A 17 38.59 9.78 -22.68
C TYR A 17 39.91 9.18 -23.20
N ARG A 18 41.08 9.59 -22.70
CA ARG A 18 42.36 8.95 -23.05
C ARG A 18 42.37 7.45 -22.74
N LEU A 19 41.98 7.05 -21.56
CA LEU A 19 41.86 5.64 -21.19
C LEU A 19 40.85 4.89 -22.07
N TYR A 20 39.74 5.53 -22.42
CA TYR A 20 38.78 4.98 -23.37
C TYR A 20 39.38 4.78 -24.77
N GLU A 21 40.08 5.76 -25.28
CA GLU A 21 40.76 5.68 -26.59
C GLU A 21 41.79 4.55 -26.58
N LEU A 22 42.59 4.42 -25.53
CA LEU A 22 43.54 3.33 -25.36
C LEU A 22 42.84 1.96 -25.34
N SER A 23 41.77 1.85 -24.62
CA SER A 23 41.03 0.58 -24.56
C SER A 23 40.28 0.23 -25.83
N SER A 24 39.70 1.25 -26.53
CA SER A 24 38.83 1.03 -27.70
C SER A 24 39.58 1.02 -29.03
N LYS A 25 40.62 1.82 -29.20
CA LYS A 25 41.41 1.84 -30.40
C LYS A 25 42.66 0.92 -30.31
N VAL A 26 43.50 1.12 -29.30
CA VAL A 26 44.71 0.31 -29.14
C VAL A 26 44.37 -1.11 -28.71
N GLY A 27 43.49 -1.26 -27.72
CA GLY A 27 43.00 -2.59 -27.29
C GLY A 27 42.28 -3.34 -28.41
N LYS A 28 41.50 -2.65 -29.26
CA LYS A 28 40.91 -3.23 -30.46
C LYS A 28 42.02 -3.78 -31.41
N ASN A 29 43.08 -3.04 -31.66
CA ASN A 29 44.16 -3.46 -32.54
C ASN A 29 44.84 -4.71 -31.99
N VAL A 30 45.10 -4.77 -30.69
CA VAL A 30 45.65 -5.96 -30.00
C VAL A 30 44.74 -7.17 -30.18
N MET A 31 43.46 -7.00 -29.91
CA MET A 31 42.45 -8.07 -30.06
C MET A 31 42.32 -8.52 -31.52
N TYR A 32 42.35 -7.57 -32.45
CA TYR A 32 42.27 -7.88 -33.87
C TYR A 32 43.50 -8.68 -34.34
N LEU A 33 44.71 -8.31 -33.85
CA LEU A 33 45.95 -9.05 -34.12
C LEU A 33 45.82 -10.51 -33.64
N VAL A 34 45.37 -10.71 -32.40
CA VAL A 34 45.12 -12.06 -31.85
C VAL A 34 44.10 -12.82 -32.68
N PHE A 35 43.04 -12.15 -33.13
CA PHE A 35 42.05 -12.75 -34.00
C PHE A 35 42.62 -13.18 -35.34
N CYS A 36 43.45 -12.32 -35.97
CA CYS A 36 44.12 -12.64 -37.24
C CYS A 36 45.11 -13.81 -37.12
N TRP A 37 45.86 -13.88 -36.04
CA TRP A 37 46.84 -14.97 -35.81
C TRP A 37 46.15 -16.26 -35.41
N GLY A 38 45.06 -16.20 -34.59
CA GLY A 38 44.45 -17.40 -33.99
C GLY A 38 43.29 -17.98 -34.78
N CYS A 39 42.65 -17.22 -35.67
CA CYS A 39 41.50 -17.72 -36.42
C CYS A 39 41.92 -18.26 -37.80
N PRO A 40 41.89 -19.58 -38.00
CA PRO A 40 42.36 -20.21 -39.26
C PRO A 40 41.33 -20.11 -40.39
N LYS A 41 40.63 -18.97 -40.45
CA LYS A 41 39.59 -18.70 -41.44
C LYS A 41 40.23 -18.32 -42.80
N PRO A 42 39.88 -19.00 -43.92
CA PRO A 42 40.29 -18.56 -45.25
C PRO A 42 39.82 -17.14 -45.56
N ALA A 43 40.65 -16.37 -46.26
CA ALA A 43 40.31 -14.97 -46.60
C ALA A 43 39.01 -14.82 -47.42
N THR A 44 38.69 -15.82 -48.21
CA THR A 44 37.50 -15.87 -49.07
C THR A 44 36.20 -16.31 -48.34
N MET A 45 36.30 -16.77 -47.10
CA MET A 45 35.18 -17.27 -46.34
C MET A 45 34.70 -16.27 -45.31
N SER A 46 33.38 -16.10 -45.13
CA SER A 46 32.85 -15.26 -44.04
C SER A 46 33.06 -15.94 -42.68
N LEU A 47 33.16 -15.15 -41.61
CA LEU A 47 33.30 -15.70 -40.25
C LEU A 47 32.12 -16.59 -39.89
N ARG A 48 30.90 -16.23 -40.31
CA ARG A 48 29.70 -17.01 -40.06
C ARG A 48 29.78 -18.40 -40.74
N GLU A 49 30.16 -18.40 -42.00
CA GLU A 49 30.33 -19.61 -42.75
C GLU A 49 31.42 -20.49 -42.14
N PHE A 50 32.53 -19.91 -41.69
CA PHE A 50 33.60 -20.64 -40.99
C PHE A 50 33.15 -21.25 -39.69
N LEU A 51 32.43 -20.51 -38.86
CA LEU A 51 31.92 -21.00 -37.56
C LEU A 51 30.90 -22.10 -37.74
N VAL A 52 30.00 -21.99 -38.72
CA VAL A 52 28.97 -23.00 -39.00
C VAL A 52 29.56 -24.24 -39.67
N SER A 53 30.34 -24.06 -40.79
CA SER A 53 30.77 -25.20 -41.59
C SER A 53 32.04 -25.91 -41.08
N ARG A 54 32.98 -25.16 -40.48
CA ARG A 54 34.27 -25.68 -40.00
C ARG A 54 34.37 -25.90 -38.52
N LYS A 55 33.69 -25.06 -37.69
CA LYS A 55 33.70 -25.21 -36.24
C LYS A 55 32.44 -25.96 -35.73
N GLY A 56 31.48 -26.31 -36.60
CA GLY A 56 30.30 -27.10 -36.24
C GLY A 56 29.25 -26.37 -35.42
N MET A 57 29.29 -25.04 -35.39
CA MET A 57 28.31 -24.24 -34.65
C MET A 57 26.94 -24.26 -35.36
N SER A 58 25.86 -24.58 -34.65
CA SER A 58 24.53 -24.53 -35.23
C SER A 58 24.09 -23.07 -35.51
N ASN A 59 23.23 -22.85 -36.50
CA ASN A 59 22.65 -21.55 -36.78
C ASN A 59 21.89 -20.96 -35.57
N ASN A 60 21.27 -21.80 -34.75
CA ASN A 60 20.58 -21.36 -33.52
C ASN A 60 21.57 -20.93 -32.44
N GLU A 61 22.69 -21.60 -32.33
CA GLU A 61 23.78 -21.24 -31.42
C GLU A 61 24.44 -19.94 -31.85
N PHE A 62 24.70 -19.75 -33.14
CA PHE A 62 25.19 -18.51 -33.72
C PHE A 62 24.23 -17.34 -33.40
N LYS A 63 22.91 -17.52 -33.57
CA LYS A 63 21.90 -16.49 -33.25
C LYS A 63 21.81 -16.18 -31.75
N ARG A 64 22.09 -17.15 -30.87
CA ARG A 64 22.15 -16.92 -29.40
C ARG A 64 23.41 -16.21 -28.95
N ARG A 65 24.53 -16.51 -29.62
CA ARG A 65 25.87 -15.97 -29.29
C ARG A 65 26.06 -14.53 -29.73
N PHE A 66 25.54 -14.17 -30.88
CA PHE A 66 25.69 -12.84 -31.48
C PHE A 66 24.31 -12.19 -31.61
N ASP A 67 24.18 -10.94 -31.15
CA ASP A 67 22.97 -10.18 -31.33
C ASP A 67 22.75 -9.74 -32.79
N LYS A 68 21.59 -9.12 -33.10
CA LYS A 68 21.27 -8.75 -34.50
C LYS A 68 22.31 -7.82 -35.11
N SER A 69 22.75 -6.79 -34.37
CA SER A 69 23.74 -5.80 -34.82
C SER A 69 25.12 -6.45 -35.05
N GLN A 70 25.53 -7.33 -34.15
CA GLN A 70 26.77 -8.10 -34.26
C GLN A 70 26.74 -9.03 -35.45
N ARG A 71 25.65 -9.70 -35.76
CA ARG A 71 25.50 -10.55 -36.94
C ARG A 71 25.58 -9.75 -38.22
N GLU A 72 24.92 -8.57 -38.27
CA GLU A 72 25.04 -7.68 -39.45
C GLU A 72 26.48 -7.21 -39.67
N LYS A 73 27.24 -6.91 -38.61
CA LYS A 73 28.66 -6.58 -38.72
C LYS A 73 29.49 -7.77 -39.22
N ILE A 74 29.23 -8.95 -38.70
CA ILE A 74 29.95 -10.19 -39.14
C ILE A 74 29.68 -10.52 -40.61
N ASP A 75 28.42 -10.34 -41.04
CA ASP A 75 28.03 -10.61 -42.42
C ASP A 75 28.58 -9.54 -43.42
N ASN A 76 28.69 -8.28 -42.96
CA ASN A 76 29.14 -7.14 -43.80
C ASN A 76 30.66 -6.95 -43.84
N ASP A 77 31.39 -7.39 -42.80
CA ASP A 77 32.87 -7.30 -42.76
C ASP A 77 33.48 -8.67 -42.48
N PRO A 78 33.77 -9.44 -43.56
CA PRO A 78 34.43 -10.73 -43.43
C PRO A 78 35.84 -10.66 -42.83
N SER A 79 36.54 -9.51 -42.91
CA SER A 79 37.89 -9.34 -42.38
C SER A 79 37.90 -9.17 -40.86
N GLY A 80 36.83 -8.64 -40.27
CA GLY A 80 36.73 -8.29 -38.85
C GLY A 80 37.42 -6.98 -38.48
N SER A 81 37.87 -6.20 -39.46
CA SER A 81 38.61 -4.95 -39.24
C SER A 81 37.75 -3.88 -38.56
N THR A 82 36.43 -3.90 -38.76
CA THR A 82 35.47 -2.96 -38.18
C THR A 82 34.88 -3.42 -36.84
N TYR A 83 35.23 -4.64 -36.38
CA TYR A 83 34.70 -5.17 -35.11
C TYR A 83 35.23 -4.39 -33.93
N ASP A 84 34.36 -4.14 -32.94
CA ASP A 84 34.79 -3.57 -31.67
C ASP A 84 35.39 -4.64 -30.73
N VAL A 85 36.02 -4.21 -29.65
CA VAL A 85 36.65 -5.11 -28.64
C VAL A 85 35.72 -6.22 -28.16
N THR A 86 34.46 -5.90 -27.95
CA THR A 86 33.47 -6.85 -27.45
C THR A 86 33.15 -7.93 -28.49
N LEU A 87 32.95 -7.52 -29.74
CA LEU A 87 32.67 -8.45 -30.81
C LEU A 87 33.91 -9.28 -31.15
N LEU A 88 35.12 -8.65 -31.21
CA LEU A 88 36.38 -9.38 -31.37
C LEU A 88 36.58 -10.43 -30.28
N PHE A 89 36.35 -10.07 -29.01
CA PHE A 89 36.43 -11.03 -27.91
C PHE A 89 35.50 -12.23 -28.10
N ALA A 90 34.24 -11.97 -28.46
CA ALA A 90 33.28 -13.05 -28.72
C ALA A 90 33.70 -13.94 -29.91
N CYS A 91 34.25 -13.32 -30.95
CA CYS A 91 34.75 -14.04 -32.14
C CYS A 91 36.03 -14.84 -31.84
N ILE A 92 36.98 -14.32 -31.05
CA ILE A 92 38.18 -15.00 -30.60
C ILE A 92 37.83 -16.27 -29.81
N GLN A 93 36.91 -16.14 -28.86
CA GLN A 93 36.48 -17.26 -28.00
C GLN A 93 35.96 -18.48 -28.79
N VAL A 94 35.35 -18.27 -29.95
CA VAL A 94 34.72 -19.36 -30.74
C VAL A 94 35.43 -19.65 -32.05
N GLY A 95 36.18 -18.69 -32.57
CA GLY A 95 36.82 -18.78 -33.86
C GLY A 95 38.30 -19.18 -33.79
N CYS A 96 39.08 -18.73 -32.82
CA CYS A 96 40.48 -19.03 -32.70
C CYS A 96 40.72 -20.49 -32.25
N SER A 97 41.88 -21.01 -32.68
CA SER A 97 42.29 -22.36 -32.34
C SER A 97 43.01 -22.37 -30.97
N ASP A 98 43.08 -23.55 -30.35
CA ASP A 98 43.87 -23.82 -29.14
C ASP A 98 43.57 -22.96 -27.90
N LEU A 99 42.40 -22.31 -27.87
CA LEU A 99 41.87 -21.67 -26.67
C LEU A 99 40.98 -22.64 -25.87
N VAL A 100 40.99 -22.48 -24.55
CA VAL A 100 40.11 -23.27 -23.70
C VAL A 100 38.65 -22.92 -23.93
N PRO A 101 37.70 -23.88 -23.70
CA PRO A 101 36.28 -23.65 -23.91
C PRO A 101 35.78 -22.46 -23.11
N VAL A 102 34.76 -21.79 -23.63
CA VAL A 102 34.05 -20.71 -22.94
C VAL A 102 33.46 -21.22 -21.62
N GLY A 103 33.72 -20.51 -20.51
CA GLY A 103 33.31 -20.91 -19.18
C GLY A 103 34.37 -21.69 -18.38
N ASN A 104 35.54 -21.97 -18.97
CA ASN A 104 36.66 -22.51 -18.21
C ASN A 104 37.28 -21.47 -17.28
N GLU A 105 37.75 -21.88 -16.11
CA GLU A 105 38.35 -21.01 -15.09
C GLU A 105 39.56 -20.21 -15.59
N ALA A 106 40.29 -20.69 -16.58
CA ALA A 106 41.43 -19.98 -17.19
C ALA A 106 41.06 -18.60 -17.77
N TRP A 107 39.78 -18.30 -18.05
CA TRP A 107 39.30 -16.99 -18.45
C TRP A 107 39.19 -16.00 -17.27
N ILE A 108 39.07 -16.50 -16.04
CA ILE A 108 38.72 -15.68 -14.87
C ILE A 108 39.85 -15.67 -13.84
N THR A 109 40.54 -16.81 -13.67
CA THR A 109 41.62 -16.95 -12.69
C THR A 109 42.89 -16.20 -13.15
N HIS A 110 43.45 -15.43 -12.26
CA HIS A 110 44.70 -14.71 -12.51
C HIS A 110 45.85 -15.69 -12.79
N ASP A 111 46.27 -15.77 -14.04
CA ASP A 111 47.39 -16.60 -14.48
C ASP A 111 48.13 -15.88 -15.62
N GLU A 112 49.26 -15.30 -15.30
CA GLU A 112 50.08 -14.54 -16.28
C GLU A 112 50.68 -15.40 -17.43
N SER A 113 50.56 -16.73 -17.37
CA SER A 113 50.94 -17.64 -18.42
C SER A 113 49.86 -17.94 -19.45
N LYS A 114 48.63 -17.48 -19.21
CA LYS A 114 47.46 -17.79 -20.01
C LYS A 114 46.98 -16.61 -20.86
N LEU A 115 46.90 -16.81 -22.16
CA LEU A 115 46.39 -15.82 -23.10
C LEU A 115 44.92 -15.49 -22.81
N GLU A 116 44.15 -16.47 -22.43
CA GLU A 116 42.73 -16.36 -22.13
C GLU A 116 42.45 -15.34 -21.00
N TYR A 117 43.28 -15.35 -19.96
CA TYR A 117 43.21 -14.38 -18.86
C TYR A 117 43.41 -12.95 -19.38
N PHE A 118 44.42 -12.68 -20.17
CA PHE A 118 44.70 -11.35 -20.70
C PHE A 118 43.62 -10.85 -21.67
N LEU A 119 43.08 -11.73 -22.51
CA LEU A 119 41.96 -11.39 -23.41
C LEU A 119 40.72 -10.99 -22.59
N GLN A 120 40.44 -11.70 -21.52
CA GLN A 120 39.32 -11.33 -20.62
C GLN A 120 39.65 -10.03 -19.88
N ALA A 121 40.89 -9.82 -19.47
CA ALA A 121 41.33 -8.59 -18.79
C ALA A 121 41.18 -7.36 -19.71
N ILE A 122 41.53 -7.46 -20.99
CA ILE A 122 41.30 -6.38 -21.96
C ILE A 122 39.82 -6.03 -22.10
N LYS A 123 38.98 -7.05 -22.22
CA LYS A 123 37.51 -6.85 -22.28
C LYS A 123 37.00 -6.19 -21.01
N ASN A 124 37.41 -6.68 -19.82
CA ASN A 124 37.00 -6.15 -18.55
C ASN A 124 37.44 -4.69 -18.38
N PHE A 125 38.68 -4.41 -18.71
CA PHE A 125 39.24 -3.04 -18.69
C PHE A 125 38.42 -2.08 -19.56
N ARG A 126 38.15 -2.48 -20.83
CA ARG A 126 37.30 -1.67 -21.72
C ARG A 126 35.91 -1.41 -21.08
N ASN A 127 35.31 -2.40 -20.48
CA ASN A 127 34.01 -2.26 -19.81
C ASN A 127 34.11 -1.36 -18.56
N GLU A 128 35.16 -1.50 -17.77
CA GLU A 128 35.42 -0.66 -16.58
C GLU A 128 35.52 0.83 -16.98
N ILE A 129 36.32 1.15 -18.02
CA ILE A 129 36.46 2.52 -18.52
C ILE A 129 35.13 3.07 -19.08
N ALA A 130 34.38 2.25 -19.82
CA ALA A 130 33.09 2.66 -20.37
C ALA A 130 32.03 2.93 -19.29
N HIS A 131 32.20 2.33 -18.14
CA HIS A 131 31.21 2.39 -17.02
C HIS A 131 31.69 3.22 -15.83
N SER A 132 32.98 3.66 -15.80
CA SER A 132 33.49 4.46 -14.68
C SER A 132 32.80 5.81 -14.60
N THR A 133 32.16 6.10 -13.46
CA THR A 133 31.48 7.37 -13.20
C THR A 133 31.88 7.92 -11.85
N GLY A 134 32.40 9.15 -11.86
CA GLY A 134 32.43 9.97 -10.65
C GLY A 134 33.76 10.14 -9.95
N GLU A 135 34.76 9.33 -10.19
CA GLU A 135 36.09 9.55 -9.58
C GLU A 135 36.95 10.48 -10.46
N ASN A 136 37.38 11.56 -9.83
CA ASN A 136 38.33 12.50 -10.45
C ASN A 136 39.72 11.87 -10.42
N MET A 137 40.15 11.22 -11.52
CA MET A 137 41.49 10.67 -11.62
C MET A 137 42.53 11.77 -11.77
N THR A 138 43.53 11.72 -10.93
CA THR A 138 44.72 12.57 -11.04
C THR A 138 45.59 12.14 -12.22
N GLN A 139 46.45 13.03 -12.69
CA GLN A 139 47.35 12.72 -13.81
C GLN A 139 48.34 11.58 -13.49
N LEU A 140 48.72 11.42 -12.21
CA LEU A 140 49.59 10.33 -11.74
C LEU A 140 48.88 8.97 -11.79
N GLU A 141 47.58 8.92 -11.38
CA GLU A 141 46.78 7.71 -11.46
C GLU A 141 46.57 7.24 -12.89
N ILE A 142 46.40 8.17 -13.82
CA ILE A 142 46.28 7.86 -15.25
C ILE A 142 47.60 7.32 -15.83
N PHE A 143 48.74 7.90 -15.50
CA PHE A 143 50.02 7.38 -15.95
C PHE A 143 50.26 5.96 -15.40
N ALA A 144 49.94 5.72 -14.14
CA ALA A 144 49.99 4.37 -13.56
C ALA A 144 49.09 3.39 -14.32
N LYS A 145 47.87 3.81 -14.67
CA LYS A 145 46.90 3.00 -15.42
C LYS A 145 47.35 2.73 -16.86
N ILE A 146 48.01 3.70 -17.50
CA ILE A 146 48.58 3.50 -18.85
C ILE A 146 49.71 2.46 -18.82
N GLU A 147 50.54 2.45 -17.78
CA GLU A 147 51.59 1.44 -17.63
C GLU A 147 51.00 0.03 -17.36
N GLU A 148 49.95 -0.05 -16.61
CA GLU A 148 49.17 -1.31 -16.43
C GLU A 148 48.68 -1.86 -17.79
N ILE A 149 48.11 -0.96 -18.60
CA ILE A 149 47.63 -1.28 -19.96
C ILE A 149 48.79 -1.74 -20.85
N ARG A 150 49.93 -1.06 -20.78
CA ARG A 150 51.12 -1.40 -21.53
C ARG A 150 51.56 -2.84 -21.24
N ILE A 151 51.65 -3.21 -19.99
CA ILE A 151 52.07 -4.54 -19.57
C ILE A 151 51.03 -5.57 -20.07
N MET A 152 49.74 -5.32 -19.88
CA MET A 152 48.66 -6.23 -20.28
C MET A 152 48.65 -6.44 -21.80
N PHE A 153 48.75 -5.41 -22.62
CA PHE A 153 48.74 -5.50 -24.09
C PHE A 153 50.00 -6.15 -24.64
N THR A 154 51.16 -5.82 -24.08
CA THR A 154 52.44 -6.44 -24.48
C THR A 154 52.39 -7.95 -24.21
N LYS A 155 51.97 -8.35 -22.97
CA LYS A 155 51.82 -9.77 -22.64
C LYS A 155 50.83 -10.50 -23.54
N THR A 156 49.74 -9.84 -23.90
CA THR A 156 48.76 -10.41 -24.83
C THR A 156 49.40 -10.72 -26.20
N ILE A 157 50.14 -9.77 -26.75
CA ILE A 157 50.81 -9.96 -28.05
C ILE A 157 51.89 -11.05 -27.98
N GLU A 158 52.70 -11.06 -26.92
CA GLU A 158 53.75 -12.05 -26.72
C GLU A 158 53.14 -13.48 -26.61
N LEU A 159 52.17 -13.65 -25.75
CA LEU A 159 51.52 -14.97 -25.52
C LEU A 159 50.77 -15.44 -26.77
N ALA A 160 50.08 -14.55 -27.47
CA ALA A 160 49.41 -14.89 -28.73
C ALA A 160 50.43 -15.26 -29.85
N GLY A 161 51.49 -14.47 -29.97
CA GLY A 161 52.54 -14.74 -30.93
C GLY A 161 53.24 -16.11 -30.71
N LEU A 162 53.57 -16.43 -29.45
CA LEU A 162 54.09 -17.74 -29.08
C LEU A 162 53.08 -18.88 -29.32
N LYS A 163 51.83 -18.69 -28.93
CA LYS A 163 50.77 -19.70 -29.08
C LYS A 163 50.46 -20.01 -30.53
N TYR A 164 50.48 -19.01 -31.41
CA TYR A 164 50.20 -19.14 -32.84
C TYR A 164 51.47 -19.19 -33.72
N GLN A 165 52.62 -19.44 -33.10
CA GLN A 165 53.91 -19.70 -33.76
C GLN A 165 54.34 -18.56 -34.72
N GLN A 166 54.14 -17.31 -34.34
CA GLN A 166 54.56 -16.18 -35.17
C GLN A 166 56.08 -15.95 -35.09
N PRO A 167 56.70 -15.44 -36.15
CA PRO A 167 58.11 -15.08 -36.14
C PRO A 167 58.46 -14.07 -35.03
N ARG A 168 59.52 -14.30 -34.30
CA ARG A 168 59.97 -13.41 -33.19
C ARG A 168 60.11 -11.96 -33.60
N GLN A 169 60.65 -11.72 -34.80
CA GLN A 169 60.79 -10.37 -35.36
C GLN A 169 59.43 -9.66 -35.55
N GLU A 170 58.40 -10.42 -35.94
CA GLU A 170 57.05 -9.93 -36.13
C GLU A 170 56.41 -9.56 -34.77
N ILE A 171 56.57 -10.38 -33.73
CA ILE A 171 56.11 -10.11 -32.38
C ILE A 171 56.77 -8.83 -31.83
N GLU A 172 58.11 -8.71 -31.94
CA GLU A 172 58.88 -7.55 -31.51
C GLU A 172 58.45 -6.26 -32.27
N SER A 173 58.17 -6.35 -33.57
CA SER A 173 57.66 -5.25 -34.38
C SER A 173 56.29 -4.77 -33.90
N HIS A 174 55.35 -5.69 -33.61
CA HIS A 174 54.01 -5.33 -33.09
C HIS A 174 54.06 -4.74 -31.67
N VAL A 175 54.94 -5.23 -30.78
CA VAL A 175 55.18 -4.66 -29.46
C VAL A 175 55.80 -3.26 -29.58
N SER A 176 56.74 -3.02 -30.53
CA SER A 176 57.29 -1.67 -30.78
C SER A 176 56.20 -0.70 -31.23
N HIS A 177 55.40 -1.11 -32.20
CA HIS A 177 54.27 -0.32 -32.71
C HIS A 177 53.20 -0.05 -31.64
N LEU A 178 52.92 -1.01 -30.74
CA LEU A 178 52.07 -0.82 -29.60
C LEU A 178 52.59 0.29 -28.68
N ASN A 179 53.90 0.23 -28.36
CA ASN A 179 54.53 1.22 -27.49
C ASN A 179 54.52 2.64 -28.09
N GLU A 180 54.72 2.78 -29.41
CA GLU A 180 54.54 4.06 -30.08
C GLU A 180 53.11 4.57 -29.98
N SER A 181 52.09 3.73 -30.27
CA SER A 181 50.68 4.09 -30.18
C SER A 181 50.23 4.48 -28.77
N LEU A 182 50.77 3.83 -27.73
CA LEU A 182 50.49 4.16 -26.34
C LEU A 182 51.11 5.51 -25.97
N ASN A 183 52.34 5.78 -26.40
CA ASN A 183 53.00 7.07 -26.15
C ASN A 183 52.29 8.21 -26.90
N ASP A 184 51.95 7.99 -28.18
CA ASP A 184 51.20 8.99 -28.97
C ASP A 184 49.87 9.35 -28.30
N THR A 185 49.08 8.37 -27.84
CA THR A 185 47.81 8.60 -27.16
C THR A 185 48.03 9.30 -25.81
N ARG A 186 49.12 8.99 -25.09
CA ARG A 186 49.47 9.67 -23.85
C ARG A 186 49.78 11.16 -24.07
N ASP A 187 50.52 11.49 -25.10
CA ASP A 187 51.16 12.80 -25.29
C ASP A 187 50.37 13.74 -26.24
N THR A 188 49.49 13.19 -27.07
CA THR A 188 48.66 13.96 -28.02
C THR A 188 47.57 14.78 -27.34
N PRO A 189 47.39 16.09 -27.66
CA PRO A 189 46.27 16.87 -27.20
C PRO A 189 44.93 16.34 -27.73
N LEU A 190 43.94 16.20 -26.87
CA LEU A 190 42.61 15.74 -27.27
C LEU A 190 41.82 16.81 -27.99
N SER A 191 41.15 16.43 -29.09
CA SER A 191 40.28 17.34 -29.83
C SER A 191 38.84 17.36 -29.23
N PRO A 192 38.13 18.51 -29.30
CA PRO A 192 36.74 18.61 -28.91
C PRO A 192 35.78 17.70 -29.68
N VAL A 193 36.17 17.33 -30.90
CA VAL A 193 35.37 16.43 -31.77
C VAL A 193 35.40 15.00 -31.24
N ASP A 194 36.58 14.51 -30.86
CA ASP A 194 36.74 13.16 -30.30
C ASP A 194 36.02 13.02 -28.97
N PHE A 195 36.04 14.06 -28.14
CA PHE A 195 35.30 14.09 -26.89
C PHE A 195 33.77 14.03 -27.10
N LYS A 196 33.27 14.72 -28.15
CA LYS A 196 31.85 14.69 -28.51
C LYS A 196 31.42 13.30 -28.98
N GLN A 197 32.26 12.66 -29.81
CA GLN A 197 32.00 11.29 -30.26
C GLN A 197 31.98 10.30 -29.09
N TYR A 198 32.95 10.38 -28.20
CA TYR A 198 32.98 9.57 -26.94
C TYR A 198 31.73 9.74 -26.11
N SER A 199 31.30 10.97 -25.90
CA SER A 199 30.08 11.26 -25.16
C SER A 199 28.86 10.62 -25.80
N GLN A 200 28.75 10.63 -27.12
CA GLN A 200 27.67 9.99 -27.86
C GLN A 200 27.69 8.46 -27.72
N GLU A 201 28.88 7.85 -27.80
CA GLU A 201 29.04 6.40 -27.64
C GLU A 201 28.64 5.94 -26.23
N ILE A 202 29.04 6.66 -25.19
CA ILE A 202 28.66 6.42 -23.82
C ILE A 202 27.13 6.52 -23.64
N LEU A 203 26.52 7.58 -24.18
CA LEU A 203 25.05 7.74 -24.12
C LEU A 203 24.32 6.60 -24.84
N THR A 204 24.85 6.15 -25.98
CA THR A 204 24.32 5.02 -26.75
C THR A 204 24.40 3.73 -25.94
N GLN A 205 25.53 3.43 -25.32
CA GLN A 205 25.71 2.25 -24.47
C GLN A 205 24.78 2.27 -23.25
N ARG A 206 24.68 3.41 -22.58
CA ARG A 206 23.76 3.61 -21.45
C ARG A 206 22.31 3.41 -21.88
N SER A 207 21.93 3.90 -23.06
CA SER A 207 20.59 3.66 -23.61
C SER A 207 20.33 2.18 -23.88
N HIS A 208 21.33 1.44 -24.39
CA HIS A 208 21.23 0.00 -24.60
C HIS A 208 21.08 -0.78 -23.29
N LEU A 209 21.89 -0.44 -22.25
CA LEU A 209 21.78 -1.05 -20.94
C LEU A 209 20.43 -0.78 -20.28
N LYS A 210 19.94 0.46 -20.35
CA LYS A 210 18.62 0.82 -19.89
C LYS A 210 17.53 0.00 -20.60
N LYS A 211 17.59 -0.13 -21.93
CA LYS A 211 16.62 -0.96 -22.68
C LYS A 211 16.68 -2.43 -22.28
N LEU A 212 17.89 -2.96 -22.06
CA LEU A 212 18.08 -4.35 -21.60
C LEU A 212 17.45 -4.57 -20.21
N VAL A 213 17.76 -3.68 -19.26
CA VAL A 213 17.22 -3.75 -17.89
C VAL A 213 15.69 -3.62 -17.91
N ASN A 214 15.16 -2.65 -18.67
CA ASN A 214 13.71 -2.47 -18.77
C ASN A 214 13.00 -3.66 -19.38
N SER A 215 13.49 -4.20 -20.51
CA SER A 215 12.86 -5.33 -21.18
C SER A 215 12.92 -6.59 -20.33
N ARG A 216 14.13 -7.04 -19.95
CA ARG A 216 14.29 -8.27 -19.18
C ARG A 216 13.79 -8.16 -17.74
N GLY A 217 14.05 -7.01 -17.10
CA GLY A 217 13.58 -6.75 -15.76
C GLY A 217 12.05 -6.70 -15.70
N LYS A 218 11.39 -6.12 -16.69
CA LYS A 218 9.93 -6.12 -16.82
C LYS A 218 9.36 -7.54 -16.91
N ASP A 219 9.96 -8.39 -17.75
CA ASP A 219 9.50 -9.78 -17.91
C ASP A 219 9.72 -10.58 -16.61
N GLU A 220 10.86 -10.39 -15.95
CA GLU A 220 11.20 -11.05 -14.70
C GLU A 220 10.24 -10.65 -13.57
N LEU A 221 9.98 -9.36 -13.40
CA LEU A 221 9.04 -8.84 -12.40
C LEU A 221 7.61 -9.28 -12.69
N LYS A 222 7.16 -9.24 -13.96
CA LYS A 222 5.81 -9.71 -14.32
C LYS A 222 5.61 -11.18 -14.01
N ALA A 223 6.61 -12.02 -14.26
CA ALA A 223 6.56 -13.45 -13.93
C ALA A 223 6.44 -13.66 -12.40
N ALA A 224 7.21 -12.93 -11.60
CA ALA A 224 7.14 -12.98 -10.14
C ALA A 224 5.76 -12.52 -9.63
N TYR A 225 5.27 -11.39 -10.12
CA TYR A 225 4.02 -10.79 -9.65
C TYR A 225 2.77 -11.54 -10.10
N SER A 226 2.83 -12.33 -11.17
CA SER A 226 1.72 -13.21 -11.53
C SER A 226 1.39 -14.25 -10.46
N VAL A 227 2.37 -14.63 -9.64
CA VAL A 227 2.21 -15.53 -8.50
C VAL A 227 1.91 -14.74 -7.21
N GLU A 228 2.66 -13.67 -6.97
CA GLU A 228 2.53 -12.86 -5.75
C GLU A 228 1.18 -12.16 -5.62
N SER A 229 0.53 -11.81 -6.74
CA SER A 229 -0.77 -11.14 -6.75
C SER A 229 -1.96 -12.05 -6.41
N GLN A 230 -1.75 -13.35 -6.27
CA GLN A 230 -2.80 -14.26 -5.80
C GLN A 230 -3.13 -13.98 -4.33
N ILE A 231 -4.40 -14.16 -3.97
CA ILE A 231 -4.91 -13.96 -2.61
C ILE A 231 -5.43 -15.29 -2.07
N ASP A 232 -5.00 -15.62 -0.86
CA ASP A 232 -5.66 -16.61 -0.04
C ASP A 232 -6.25 -15.91 1.19
N PRO A 233 -7.49 -15.44 1.12
CA PRO A 233 -8.10 -14.64 2.17
C PRO A 233 -8.38 -15.44 3.45
N VAL A 234 -8.33 -16.76 3.39
CA VAL A 234 -8.64 -17.68 4.49
C VAL A 234 -7.62 -18.82 4.61
N SER A 235 -6.37 -18.57 4.26
CA SER A 235 -5.27 -19.55 4.25
C SER A 235 -5.18 -20.41 5.51
N PHE A 236 -5.30 -19.76 6.66
CA PHE A 236 -5.24 -20.40 7.99
C PHE A 236 -6.46 -21.26 8.31
N ILE A 237 -7.54 -21.20 7.49
CA ILE A 237 -8.78 -21.90 7.73
C ILE A 237 -9.07 -22.96 6.65
N SER A 238 -8.75 -22.66 5.37
CA SER A 238 -9.13 -23.48 4.20
C SER A 238 -8.03 -24.41 3.67
N GLY A 239 -6.81 -24.27 4.18
CA GLY A 239 -5.69 -25.11 3.76
C GLY A 239 -5.00 -24.67 2.47
N GLY A 240 -5.04 -23.37 2.14
CA GLY A 240 -4.16 -22.79 1.13
C GLY A 240 -4.67 -22.86 -0.30
N GLN A 241 -5.91 -22.46 -0.58
CA GLN A 241 -6.38 -22.29 -1.96
C GLN A 241 -6.27 -20.85 -2.40
N ASN A 242 -5.39 -20.61 -3.38
CA ASN A 242 -5.16 -19.29 -3.95
C ASN A 242 -6.32 -18.90 -4.89
N LEU A 243 -6.88 -17.71 -4.64
CA LEU A 243 -7.89 -17.08 -5.49
C LEU A 243 -7.25 -15.98 -6.34
N GLU A 244 -7.77 -15.81 -7.54
CA GLU A 244 -7.38 -14.68 -8.36
C GLU A 244 -8.03 -13.41 -7.81
N ILE A 245 -7.23 -12.34 -7.63
CA ILE A 245 -7.72 -11.10 -7.03
C ILE A 245 -8.88 -10.48 -7.81
N SER A 246 -8.87 -10.59 -9.14
CA SER A 246 -9.91 -10.06 -10.03
C SER A 246 -11.29 -10.66 -9.78
N SER A 247 -11.38 -11.92 -9.32
CA SER A 247 -12.65 -12.61 -9.07
C SER A 247 -13.37 -12.14 -7.81
N ILE A 248 -12.63 -11.63 -6.83
CA ILE A 248 -13.18 -11.25 -5.52
C ILE A 248 -13.08 -9.76 -5.23
N PHE A 249 -12.25 -9.02 -5.99
CA PHE A 249 -12.05 -7.60 -5.73
C PHE A 249 -13.35 -6.81 -5.88
N THR A 250 -13.58 -5.94 -4.90
CA THR A 250 -14.71 -5.00 -4.89
C THR A 250 -14.17 -3.63 -4.54
N ARG A 251 -14.74 -2.60 -5.16
CA ARG A 251 -14.30 -1.22 -5.00
C ARG A 251 -14.33 -0.80 -3.53
N VAL A 252 -13.17 -0.29 -3.07
CA VAL A 252 -13.00 0.27 -1.73
C VAL A 252 -13.20 1.76 -1.80
N GLU A 253 -13.80 2.34 -0.78
CA GLU A 253 -13.97 3.77 -0.65
C GLU A 253 -12.63 4.41 -0.27
N MET A 254 -12.20 5.39 -1.08
CA MET A 254 -11.02 6.21 -0.83
C MET A 254 -11.41 7.69 -0.79
N VAL A 255 -10.78 8.44 0.09
CA VAL A 255 -10.99 9.89 0.20
C VAL A 255 -9.65 10.61 0.34
N HIS A 256 -9.59 11.88 -0.07
CA HIS A 256 -8.45 12.74 0.24
C HIS A 256 -8.52 13.19 1.69
N ASP A 257 -7.39 13.15 2.41
CA ASP A 257 -7.32 13.62 3.78
C ASP A 257 -7.28 15.15 3.87
N SER A 258 -6.59 15.83 2.94
CA SER A 258 -6.55 17.28 2.82
C SER A 258 -7.29 17.76 1.56
N GLN A 259 -8.33 18.55 1.74
CA GLN A 259 -9.31 18.90 0.71
C GLN A 259 -8.87 19.94 -0.33
N LYS A 260 -7.72 20.60 -0.18
CA LYS A 260 -7.46 21.85 -0.91
C LYS A 260 -6.71 21.71 -2.24
N ASP A 261 -5.97 20.63 -2.44
CA ASP A 261 -4.98 20.60 -3.51
C ASP A 261 -5.21 19.58 -4.64
N PHE A 262 -6.14 18.62 -4.50
CA PHE A 262 -6.34 17.56 -5.48
C PHE A 262 -7.74 17.54 -6.08
N ARG A 263 -7.83 17.32 -7.41
CA ARG A 263 -9.02 17.58 -8.22
C ARG A 263 -10.00 16.43 -8.41
N GLN A 264 -9.55 15.18 -8.23
CA GLN A 264 -10.33 14.00 -8.57
C GLN A 264 -10.66 13.18 -7.33
N GLU A 265 -11.90 12.66 -7.26
CA GLU A 265 -12.19 11.62 -6.28
C GLU A 265 -11.27 10.42 -6.51
N PRO A 266 -10.52 9.99 -5.48
CA PRO A 266 -9.63 8.87 -5.63
C PRO A 266 -10.42 7.57 -5.73
N THR A 267 -10.12 6.79 -6.76
CA THR A 267 -10.61 5.42 -6.92
C THR A 267 -9.41 4.52 -7.18
N TYR A 268 -9.58 3.22 -7.02
CA TYR A 268 -8.47 2.30 -7.30
C TYR A 268 -8.11 2.32 -8.80
N GLU A 269 -9.09 2.59 -9.67
CA GLU A 269 -8.90 2.68 -11.11
C GLU A 269 -7.97 3.86 -11.47
N ASN A 270 -8.21 5.03 -10.88
CA ASN A 270 -7.52 6.28 -11.23
C ASN A 270 -6.43 6.70 -10.22
N ILE A 271 -6.10 5.88 -9.24
CA ILE A 271 -5.15 6.24 -8.16
C ILE A 271 -3.80 6.76 -8.67
N LEU A 272 -3.32 6.24 -9.81
CA LEU A 272 -2.09 6.69 -10.44
C LEU A 272 -2.28 7.89 -11.39
N GLU A 273 -3.49 8.36 -11.59
CA GLU A 273 -3.82 9.50 -12.44
C GLU A 273 -4.22 10.75 -11.66
N ILE A 274 -4.25 10.65 -10.33
CA ILE A 274 -4.54 11.79 -9.45
C ILE A 274 -3.55 12.92 -9.75
N THR A 275 -4.10 14.11 -9.93
CA THR A 275 -3.36 15.35 -10.19
C THR A 275 -3.75 16.43 -9.19
N ASP A 276 -2.83 17.34 -8.90
CA ASP A 276 -3.09 18.52 -8.07
C ASP A 276 -3.82 19.63 -8.85
N SER A 277 -4.02 20.78 -8.19
CA SER A 277 -4.64 21.97 -8.78
C SER A 277 -3.90 22.52 -10.01
N HIS A 278 -2.62 22.21 -10.17
CA HIS A 278 -1.79 22.60 -11.31
C HIS A 278 -1.70 21.53 -12.42
N ARG A 279 -2.46 20.43 -12.30
CA ARG A 279 -2.40 19.23 -13.16
C ARG A 279 -1.10 18.43 -13.04
N ASP A 280 -0.31 18.66 -12.00
CA ASP A 280 0.90 17.89 -11.74
C ASP A 280 0.55 16.60 -10.97
N LYS A 281 1.12 15.47 -11.39
CA LYS A 281 0.99 14.22 -10.65
C LYS A 281 1.87 14.26 -9.40
N PRO A 282 1.35 13.94 -8.20
CA PRO A 282 2.18 13.85 -7.01
C PRO A 282 3.22 12.74 -7.16
N SER A 283 4.44 13.01 -6.71
CA SER A 283 5.53 12.04 -6.76
C SER A 283 5.35 10.93 -5.73
N ILE A 284 4.65 11.22 -4.64
CA ILE A 284 4.34 10.25 -3.57
C ILE A 284 2.82 10.22 -3.33
N LEU A 285 2.28 9.02 -3.32
CA LEU A 285 0.92 8.71 -2.89
C LEU A 285 0.99 7.97 -1.56
N LEU A 286 0.47 8.56 -0.49
CA LEU A 286 0.37 7.93 0.82
C LEU A 286 -1.05 7.43 1.03
N VAL A 287 -1.23 6.12 1.12
CA VAL A 287 -2.53 5.47 1.35
C VAL A 287 -2.61 5.04 2.81
N GLU A 288 -3.34 5.79 3.59
CA GLU A 288 -3.63 5.51 4.99
C GLU A 288 -4.84 4.57 5.11
N GLY A 289 -4.84 3.70 6.10
CA GLY A 289 -6.00 2.88 6.44
C GLY A 289 -5.76 2.00 7.65
N VAL A 290 -6.80 1.74 8.42
CA VAL A 290 -6.74 0.85 9.58
C VAL A 290 -6.43 -0.60 9.19
N ALA A 291 -6.17 -1.44 10.19
CA ALA A 291 -5.96 -2.86 9.95
C ALA A 291 -7.18 -3.50 9.26
N GLY A 292 -6.94 -4.31 8.23
CA GLY A 292 -8.02 -4.97 7.48
C GLY A 292 -8.76 -4.09 6.47
N ALA A 293 -8.38 -2.83 6.26
CA ALA A 293 -9.00 -1.93 5.28
C ALA A 293 -8.73 -2.29 3.81
N GLY A 294 -7.75 -3.17 3.54
CA GLY A 294 -7.44 -3.64 2.20
C GLY A 294 -6.19 -3.03 1.55
N LYS A 295 -5.30 -2.38 2.32
CA LYS A 295 -4.07 -1.75 1.83
C LYS A 295 -3.18 -2.69 0.99
N THR A 296 -2.79 -3.82 1.56
CA THR A 296 -2.00 -4.86 0.87
C THR A 296 -2.75 -5.46 -0.32
N THR A 297 -4.09 -5.55 -0.24
CA THR A 297 -4.93 -6.01 -1.36
C THR A 297 -4.89 -5.01 -2.51
N LEU A 298 -4.88 -3.72 -2.23
CA LEU A 298 -4.69 -2.67 -3.25
C LEU A 298 -3.32 -2.80 -3.92
N CYS A 299 -2.24 -2.99 -3.16
CA CYS A 299 -0.92 -3.26 -3.73
C CYS A 299 -0.94 -4.49 -4.65
N LYS A 300 -1.53 -5.60 -4.20
CA LYS A 300 -1.68 -6.82 -5.01
C LYS A 300 -2.51 -6.61 -6.27
N LEU A 301 -3.56 -5.77 -6.23
CA LEU A 301 -4.35 -5.41 -7.40
C LEU A 301 -3.51 -4.65 -8.44
N ILE A 302 -2.68 -3.72 -7.98
CA ILE A 302 -1.76 -2.98 -8.86
C ILE A 302 -0.74 -3.93 -9.49
N LEU A 303 -0.14 -4.84 -8.69
CA LEU A 303 0.77 -5.87 -9.19
C LEU A 303 0.10 -6.77 -10.23
N PHE A 304 -1.13 -7.23 -9.95
CA PHE A 304 -1.93 -8.04 -10.87
C PHE A 304 -2.21 -7.27 -12.17
N SER A 305 -2.70 -6.03 -12.06
CA SER A 305 -3.05 -5.22 -13.22
C SER A 305 -1.84 -4.96 -14.12
N TRP A 306 -0.68 -4.65 -13.52
CA TRP A 306 0.56 -4.43 -14.29
C TRP A 306 1.12 -5.72 -14.89
N SER A 307 1.11 -6.83 -14.16
CA SER A 307 1.66 -8.11 -14.64
C SER A 307 0.82 -8.72 -15.76
N LYS A 308 -0.50 -8.67 -15.68
CA LYS A 308 -1.45 -9.24 -16.65
C LYS A 308 -1.84 -8.25 -17.76
N GLY A 309 -1.62 -6.93 -17.57
CA GLY A 309 -2.10 -5.91 -18.50
C GLY A 309 -3.63 -5.82 -18.53
N SER A 310 -4.29 -6.05 -17.38
CA SER A 310 -5.76 -6.16 -17.31
C SER A 310 -6.51 -4.83 -17.46
N GLY A 311 -5.82 -3.68 -17.38
CA GLY A 311 -6.44 -2.35 -17.47
C GLY A 311 -7.28 -1.95 -16.25
N LEU A 312 -7.31 -2.76 -15.18
CA LEU A 312 -8.09 -2.47 -13.96
C LEU A 312 -7.60 -1.22 -13.22
N VAL A 313 -6.33 -0.91 -13.32
CA VAL A 313 -5.74 0.32 -12.78
C VAL A 313 -5.14 1.10 -13.94
N HIS A 314 -5.58 2.35 -14.11
CA HIS A 314 -5.18 3.19 -15.21
C HIS A 314 -3.76 3.75 -15.00
N GLY A 315 -3.09 4.10 -16.10
CA GLY A 315 -1.78 4.74 -16.07
C GLY A 315 -0.61 3.82 -15.70
N LEU A 316 -0.79 2.50 -15.62
CA LEU A 316 0.29 1.54 -15.35
C LEU A 316 1.22 1.34 -16.56
N ASP A 317 0.73 1.55 -17.76
CA ASP A 317 1.51 1.35 -19.00
C ASP A 317 2.69 2.29 -19.13
N GLN A 318 2.63 3.45 -18.48
CA GLN A 318 3.70 4.44 -18.46
C GLN A 318 4.97 3.97 -17.71
N TYR A 319 4.86 2.93 -16.84
CA TYR A 319 5.98 2.46 -16.05
C TYR A 319 6.74 1.33 -16.76
N ASP A 320 8.04 1.56 -16.93
CA ASP A 320 8.98 0.55 -17.45
C ASP A 320 9.15 -0.59 -16.45
N LEU A 321 9.29 -0.25 -15.17
CA LEU A 321 9.50 -1.16 -14.05
C LEU A 321 8.57 -0.82 -12.89
N LEU A 322 8.14 -1.84 -12.17
CA LEU A 322 7.36 -1.72 -10.95
C LEU A 322 8.01 -2.59 -9.88
N PHE A 323 8.33 -1.99 -8.72
CA PHE A 323 8.95 -2.69 -7.61
C PHE A 323 8.03 -2.70 -6.39
N HIS A 324 7.95 -3.85 -5.71
CA HIS A 324 7.19 -4.05 -4.49
C HIS A 324 8.11 -4.19 -3.28
N ILE A 325 8.08 -3.23 -2.37
CA ILE A 325 8.86 -3.21 -1.12
C ILE A 325 7.90 -3.57 0.03
N LYS A 326 8.12 -4.73 0.64
CA LYS A 326 7.40 -5.14 1.86
C LYS A 326 8.21 -4.70 3.07
N CYS A 327 7.68 -3.78 3.87
CA CYS A 327 8.44 -3.16 4.98
C CYS A 327 8.79 -4.13 6.12
N HIS A 328 8.05 -5.23 6.27
CA HIS A 328 8.33 -6.26 7.27
C HIS A 328 9.49 -7.20 6.89
N ASN A 329 9.98 -7.17 5.65
CA ASN A 329 11.10 -8.04 5.23
C ASN A 329 12.41 -7.60 5.89
N SER A 330 12.98 -8.46 6.72
CA SER A 330 14.17 -8.17 7.53
C SER A 330 15.50 -8.37 6.81
N SER A 331 15.52 -9.04 5.67
CA SER A 331 16.74 -9.43 4.95
C SER A 331 17.35 -8.32 4.09
N ILE A 332 16.58 -7.29 3.74
CA ILE A 332 16.96 -6.25 2.79
C ILE A 332 17.45 -5.00 3.53
N SER A 333 18.74 -4.66 3.38
CA SER A 333 19.37 -3.55 4.11
C SER A 333 19.84 -2.39 3.23
N SER A 334 19.88 -2.53 1.89
CA SER A 334 20.32 -1.49 0.96
C SER A 334 19.52 -1.52 -0.34
N PHE A 335 19.51 -0.42 -1.07
CA PHE A 335 18.82 -0.31 -2.36
C PHE A 335 19.39 -1.28 -3.40
N LEU A 336 20.71 -1.45 -3.44
CA LEU A 336 21.34 -2.43 -4.32
C LEU A 336 20.90 -3.85 -3.98
N SER A 337 20.97 -4.26 -2.71
CA SER A 337 20.55 -5.60 -2.28
C SER A 337 19.09 -5.86 -2.63
N PHE A 338 18.25 -4.84 -2.56
CA PHE A 338 16.86 -4.90 -2.98
C PHE A 338 16.75 -5.17 -4.49
N LEU A 339 17.43 -4.39 -5.32
CA LEU A 339 17.39 -4.59 -6.79
C LEU A 339 17.90 -5.98 -7.20
N LEU A 340 18.99 -6.45 -6.57
CA LEU A 340 19.54 -7.79 -6.82
C LEU A 340 18.53 -8.90 -6.44
N SER A 341 17.77 -8.70 -5.35
CA SER A 341 16.74 -9.66 -4.94
C SER A 341 15.52 -9.67 -5.88
N GLN A 342 15.16 -8.52 -6.45
CA GLN A 342 14.00 -8.40 -7.34
C GLN A 342 14.33 -8.79 -8.79
N LEU A 343 15.57 -8.64 -9.22
CA LEU A 343 16.04 -8.86 -10.59
C LEU A 343 17.22 -9.85 -10.65
N PRO A 344 17.13 -11.05 -10.04
CA PRO A 344 18.26 -11.96 -9.92
C PRO A 344 18.85 -12.41 -11.28
N LYS A 345 18.04 -12.57 -12.33
CA LYS A 345 18.51 -12.94 -13.67
C LYS A 345 19.04 -11.74 -14.46
N THR A 346 18.40 -10.60 -14.33
CA THR A 346 18.80 -9.37 -15.01
C THR A 346 20.09 -8.81 -14.42
N SER A 347 20.27 -8.86 -13.11
CA SER A 347 21.46 -8.39 -12.40
C SER A 347 22.74 -9.15 -12.80
N CYS A 348 22.63 -10.43 -13.11
CA CYS A 348 23.78 -11.20 -13.62
C CYS A 348 24.32 -10.71 -14.98
N LEU A 349 23.57 -9.88 -15.70
CA LEU A 349 23.93 -9.39 -17.04
C LEU A 349 24.52 -7.96 -17.04
N VAL A 350 24.39 -7.25 -15.92
CA VAL A 350 24.69 -5.82 -15.80
C VAL A 350 25.46 -5.60 -14.49
N LYS A 351 26.44 -4.69 -14.47
CA LYS A 351 27.12 -4.31 -13.22
C LYS A 351 26.17 -3.58 -12.29
N ASP A 352 26.44 -3.69 -10.99
CA ASP A 352 25.61 -3.13 -9.92
C ASP A 352 25.31 -1.63 -10.10
N GLU A 353 26.32 -0.84 -10.42
CA GLU A 353 26.18 0.61 -10.64
C GLU A 353 25.31 0.92 -11.87
N ASP A 354 25.47 0.15 -12.95
CA ASP A 354 24.70 0.32 -14.18
C ASP A 354 23.26 -0.14 -14.01
N LEU A 355 23.01 -1.16 -13.16
CA LEU A 355 21.70 -1.59 -12.75
C LEU A 355 20.97 -0.47 -12.01
N ILE A 356 21.58 0.07 -10.95
CA ILE A 356 21.03 1.20 -10.19
C ILE A 356 20.73 2.37 -11.12
N ARG A 357 21.69 2.76 -11.94
CA ARG A 357 21.55 3.90 -12.89
C ARG A 357 20.45 3.66 -13.91
N SER A 358 20.38 2.47 -14.48
CA SER A 358 19.34 2.13 -15.47
C SER A 358 17.95 2.19 -14.87
N VAL A 359 17.77 1.67 -13.64
CA VAL A 359 16.50 1.74 -12.89
C VAL A 359 16.14 3.19 -12.59
N LEU A 360 17.06 4.00 -12.03
CA LEU A 360 16.79 5.40 -11.67
C LEU A 360 16.51 6.32 -12.87
N ASN A 361 16.98 5.96 -14.07
CA ASN A 361 16.70 6.70 -15.30
C ASN A 361 15.46 6.17 -16.06
N SER A 362 14.78 5.15 -15.55
CA SER A 362 13.55 4.59 -16.12
C SER A 362 12.32 5.16 -15.44
N ASN A 363 11.15 4.97 -16.05
CA ASN A 363 9.89 5.30 -15.42
C ASN A 363 9.54 4.17 -14.44
N VAL A 364 9.69 4.43 -13.15
CA VAL A 364 9.56 3.41 -12.10
C VAL A 364 8.46 3.75 -11.12
N LEU A 365 7.64 2.75 -10.81
CA LEU A 365 6.70 2.80 -9.69
C LEU A 365 7.21 1.91 -8.56
N PHE A 366 7.42 2.49 -7.38
CA PHE A 366 7.66 1.74 -6.16
C PHE A 366 6.36 1.63 -5.36
N LEU A 367 5.95 0.40 -5.05
CA LEU A 367 4.89 0.11 -4.09
C LEU A 367 5.55 -0.24 -2.77
N VAL A 368 5.36 0.59 -1.76
CA VAL A 368 5.89 0.40 -0.40
C VAL A 368 4.74 -0.02 0.50
N ASP A 369 4.65 -1.31 0.80
CA ASP A 369 3.54 -1.86 1.57
C ASP A 369 3.90 -2.03 3.04
N GLY A 370 3.09 -1.41 3.91
CA GLY A 370 3.15 -1.55 5.35
C GLY A 370 4.23 -0.71 6.04
N LEU A 371 4.26 0.61 5.87
CA LEU A 371 5.17 1.50 6.59
C LEU A 371 5.03 1.42 8.12
N ASP A 372 3.86 1.01 8.61
CA ASP A 372 3.62 0.75 10.03
C ASP A 372 4.37 -0.50 10.53
N GLU A 373 4.80 -1.38 9.63
CA GLU A 373 5.54 -2.62 9.91
C GLU A 373 7.06 -2.48 9.64
N ILE A 374 7.56 -1.25 9.50
CA ILE A 374 8.95 -0.98 9.13
C ILE A 374 9.92 -1.45 10.21
N ASN A 375 10.91 -2.25 9.81
CA ASN A 375 12.01 -2.69 10.66
C ASN A 375 13.31 -1.89 10.40
N LYS A 376 14.38 -2.16 11.16
CA LYS A 376 15.66 -1.42 11.03
C LYS A 376 16.28 -1.52 9.62
N SER A 377 16.16 -2.67 8.97
CA SER A 377 16.72 -2.90 7.63
C SER A 377 15.91 -2.17 6.56
N SER A 378 14.58 -2.34 6.56
CA SER A 378 13.68 -1.63 5.64
C SER A 378 13.75 -0.10 5.82
N ASN A 379 13.95 0.37 7.06
CA ASN A 379 14.14 1.79 7.33
C ASN A 379 15.41 2.34 6.65
N LYS A 380 16.52 1.58 6.69
CA LYS A 380 17.75 1.97 5.96
C LYS A 380 17.51 2.02 4.46
N LEU A 381 16.86 1.00 3.90
CA LEU A 381 16.50 0.94 2.48
C LEU A 381 15.66 2.15 2.05
N LEU A 382 14.59 2.46 2.80
CA LEU A 382 13.70 3.59 2.47
C LEU A 382 14.40 4.93 2.66
N THR A 383 15.23 5.08 3.70
CA THR A 383 16.05 6.28 3.90
C THR A 383 16.99 6.49 2.71
N GLU A 384 17.66 5.43 2.24
CA GLU A 384 18.51 5.49 1.05
C GLU A 384 17.70 5.87 -0.20
N LEU A 385 16.53 5.26 -0.40
CA LEU A 385 15.64 5.55 -1.52
C LEU A 385 15.19 7.02 -1.51
N PHE A 386 14.65 7.53 -0.40
CA PHE A 386 14.09 8.88 -0.32
C PHE A 386 15.15 9.97 -0.30
N GLN A 387 16.25 9.80 0.45
CA GLN A 387 17.24 10.85 0.66
C GLN A 387 18.31 10.87 -0.43
N LYS A 388 18.74 9.71 -0.95
CA LYS A 388 19.84 9.60 -1.89
C LYS A 388 19.37 9.52 -3.34
N HIS A 389 18.40 8.66 -3.63
CA HIS A 389 18.05 8.33 -5.00
C HIS A 389 16.87 9.14 -5.54
N PHE A 390 15.87 9.40 -4.73
CA PHE A 390 14.68 10.13 -5.15
C PHE A 390 14.97 11.59 -5.53
N LYS A 391 15.88 12.26 -4.81
CA LYS A 391 16.30 13.65 -5.12
C LYS A 391 17.01 13.80 -6.47
N VAL A 392 17.71 12.77 -6.91
CA VAL A 392 18.51 12.80 -8.15
C VAL A 392 17.66 12.52 -9.39
N SER A 393 16.54 11.84 -9.21
CA SER A 393 15.70 11.29 -10.29
C SER A 393 14.30 11.91 -10.32
N ALA A 394 14.14 13.11 -9.78
CA ALA A 394 12.85 13.80 -9.70
C ALA A 394 12.19 13.93 -11.09
N GLY A 395 11.19 13.10 -11.34
CA GLY A 395 10.39 13.09 -12.55
C GLY A 395 10.12 11.68 -13.11
N ASN A 396 11.02 10.71 -12.91
CA ASN A 396 10.88 9.35 -13.44
C ASN A 396 10.45 8.33 -12.39
N ILE A 397 10.52 8.68 -11.10
CA ILE A 397 10.19 7.79 -10.00
C ILE A 397 8.89 8.26 -9.34
N ARG A 398 7.96 7.34 -9.17
CA ARG A 398 6.75 7.55 -8.36
C ARG A 398 6.67 6.49 -7.28
N ILE A 399 6.16 6.88 -6.11
CA ILE A 399 6.09 5.99 -4.95
C ILE A 399 4.65 5.98 -4.44
N LEU A 400 4.09 4.79 -4.27
CA LEU A 400 2.84 4.58 -3.54
C LEU A 400 3.16 3.85 -2.25
N CYS A 401 2.89 4.51 -1.12
CA CYS A 401 3.12 3.96 0.21
C CYS A 401 1.81 3.61 0.89
N THR A 402 1.75 2.49 1.61
CA THR A 402 0.63 2.16 2.48
C THR A 402 1.05 2.25 3.95
N THR A 403 0.18 2.80 4.80
CA THR A 403 0.44 2.95 6.23
C THR A 403 -0.83 2.88 7.07
N ARG A 404 -0.66 2.82 8.39
CA ARG A 404 -1.75 3.06 9.34
C ARG A 404 -1.77 4.52 9.80
N PRO A 405 -2.92 5.01 10.32
CA PRO A 405 -3.06 6.38 10.79
C PRO A 405 -1.97 6.82 11.77
N GLU A 406 -1.56 5.91 12.65
CA GLU A 406 -0.60 6.19 13.73
C GLU A 406 0.84 6.43 13.23
N ARG A 407 1.11 6.18 11.94
CA ARG A 407 2.44 6.30 11.34
C ARG A 407 2.54 7.31 10.20
N VAL A 408 1.50 8.09 9.97
CA VAL A 408 1.51 9.15 8.95
C VAL A 408 2.62 10.16 9.21
N ASP A 409 2.77 10.64 10.45
CA ASP A 409 3.82 11.58 10.86
C ASP A 409 5.26 11.09 10.58
N PHE A 410 5.45 9.79 10.44
CA PHE A 410 6.74 9.21 10.09
C PHE A 410 7.14 9.57 8.65
N MET A 411 6.18 9.54 7.72
CA MET A 411 6.42 9.95 6.34
C MET A 411 6.73 11.43 6.22
N ASP A 412 6.03 12.28 6.94
CA ASP A 412 6.27 13.72 6.93
C ASP A 412 7.70 14.08 7.37
N LYS A 413 8.28 13.27 8.28
CA LYS A 413 9.68 13.41 8.71
C LYS A 413 10.70 12.84 7.72
N MET A 414 10.31 11.82 6.97
CA MET A 414 11.21 11.10 6.05
C MET A 414 11.30 11.77 4.68
N VAL A 415 10.21 12.37 4.23
CA VAL A 415 10.10 13.00 2.92
C VAL A 415 10.52 14.47 3.00
N PRO A 416 11.41 14.94 2.14
CA PRO A 416 11.75 16.37 2.06
C PRO A 416 10.51 17.21 1.72
N SER A 417 10.33 18.34 2.39
CA SER A 417 9.19 19.28 2.20
C SER A 417 9.03 19.83 0.76
N SER A 418 10.06 19.67 -0.08
CA SER A 418 10.03 20.07 -1.49
C SER A 418 9.32 19.06 -2.40
N ILE A 419 8.97 17.87 -1.89
CA ILE A 419 8.35 16.80 -2.66
C ILE A 419 6.84 16.81 -2.44
N LYS A 420 6.07 16.86 -3.53
CA LYS A 420 4.61 16.81 -3.48
C LYS A 420 4.12 15.41 -3.08
N MET A 421 3.37 15.34 -2.00
CA MET A 421 2.74 14.13 -1.49
C MET A 421 1.21 14.29 -1.50
N CYS A 422 0.51 13.27 -1.98
CA CYS A 422 -0.94 13.17 -1.88
C CYS A 422 -1.30 12.15 -0.80
N HIS A 423 -2.09 12.56 0.16
CA HIS A 423 -2.55 11.72 1.24
C HIS A 423 -3.98 11.24 0.97
N LEU A 424 -4.16 9.93 0.92
CA LEU A 424 -5.41 9.23 0.66
C LEU A 424 -5.77 8.36 1.86
N ARG A 425 -7.03 8.40 2.27
CA ARG A 425 -7.55 7.53 3.33
C ARG A 425 -8.44 6.44 2.75
N LEU A 426 -8.16 5.20 3.12
CA LEU A 426 -8.92 4.01 2.74
C LEU A 426 -9.98 3.72 3.81
N ASN A 427 -11.25 3.99 3.47
CA ASN A 427 -12.37 3.86 4.40
C ASN A 427 -12.98 2.45 4.46
N GLY A 428 -12.58 1.55 3.54
CA GLY A 428 -13.13 0.21 3.46
C GLY A 428 -14.22 0.07 2.40
N ILE A 429 -15.09 -0.93 2.51
CA ILE A 429 -16.16 -1.23 1.56
C ILE A 429 -17.43 -0.51 1.98
N SER A 430 -17.96 0.34 1.10
CA SER A 430 -19.23 1.04 1.32
C SER A 430 -20.39 0.04 1.47
N LYS A 431 -21.44 0.43 2.17
CA LYS A 431 -22.52 -0.47 2.57
C LYS A 431 -23.24 -1.11 1.38
N ASP A 432 -23.46 -0.34 0.32
CA ASP A 432 -24.07 -0.78 -0.95
C ASP A 432 -23.26 -1.89 -1.65
N ARG A 433 -21.93 -1.92 -1.46
CA ARG A 433 -21.03 -2.87 -2.10
C ARG A 433 -20.67 -4.09 -1.25
N ARG A 434 -21.05 -4.12 0.02
CA ARG A 434 -20.78 -5.27 0.91
C ARG A 434 -21.46 -6.53 0.44
N VAL A 435 -22.69 -6.41 -0.07
CA VAL A 435 -23.44 -7.53 -0.65
C VAL A 435 -22.72 -8.06 -1.90
N GLU A 436 -22.24 -7.17 -2.77
CA GLU A 436 -21.43 -7.55 -3.93
C GLU A 436 -20.18 -8.33 -3.50
N PHE A 437 -19.44 -7.82 -2.52
CA PHE A 437 -18.22 -8.44 -2.01
C PHE A 437 -18.46 -9.85 -1.46
N VAL A 438 -19.42 -9.98 -0.54
CA VAL A 438 -19.70 -11.30 0.08
C VAL A 438 -20.25 -12.29 -0.95
N THR A 439 -21.00 -11.82 -1.94
CA THR A 439 -21.54 -12.67 -3.01
C THR A 439 -20.42 -13.21 -3.90
N LYS A 440 -19.50 -12.35 -4.34
CA LYS A 440 -18.32 -12.75 -5.13
C LYS A 440 -17.46 -13.74 -4.35
N LEU A 441 -17.11 -13.41 -3.11
CA LEU A 441 -16.27 -14.26 -2.26
C LEU A 441 -16.95 -15.62 -2.00
N TYR A 442 -18.25 -15.61 -1.70
CA TYR A 442 -19.01 -16.82 -1.44
C TYR A 442 -19.12 -17.71 -2.68
N GLN A 443 -19.29 -17.14 -3.88
CA GLN A 443 -19.28 -17.88 -5.14
C GLN A 443 -17.93 -18.59 -5.35
N GLU A 444 -16.81 -17.92 -5.08
CA GLU A 444 -15.49 -18.54 -5.15
C GLU A 444 -15.31 -19.64 -4.09
N MET A 445 -15.77 -19.41 -2.84
CA MET A 445 -15.75 -20.45 -1.80
C MET A 445 -16.57 -21.66 -2.19
N ARG A 446 -17.73 -21.47 -2.84
CA ARG A 446 -18.54 -22.54 -3.36
C ARG A 446 -17.86 -23.30 -4.51
N ARG A 447 -17.19 -22.58 -5.42
CA ARG A 447 -16.42 -23.17 -6.53
C ARG A 447 -15.32 -24.11 -6.03
N ILE A 448 -14.69 -23.79 -4.90
CA ILE A 448 -13.67 -24.62 -4.27
C ILE A 448 -14.23 -25.65 -3.26
N GLY A 449 -15.55 -25.81 -3.19
CA GLY A 449 -16.20 -26.85 -2.40
C GLY A 449 -16.30 -26.56 -0.90
N LEU A 450 -16.09 -25.32 -0.45
CA LEU A 450 -16.14 -24.96 0.98
C LEU A 450 -17.55 -24.78 1.52
N SER A 451 -18.58 -24.63 0.68
CA SER A 451 -19.96 -24.41 1.15
C SER A 451 -21.01 -24.84 0.14
N HIS A 452 -22.21 -25.27 0.67
CA HIS A 452 -23.42 -25.56 -0.09
C HIS A 452 -24.60 -24.70 0.38
N GLN A 453 -24.44 -23.79 1.33
CA GLN A 453 -25.48 -22.95 1.92
C GLN A 453 -25.99 -21.87 0.92
N ASN A 454 -27.13 -21.26 1.26
CA ASN A 454 -27.69 -20.16 0.49
C ASN A 454 -27.14 -18.82 1.02
N THR A 455 -26.76 -17.91 0.11
CA THR A 455 -26.26 -16.55 0.42
C THR A 455 -27.31 -15.61 0.99
N ASN A 456 -28.61 -15.86 0.72
CA ASN A 456 -29.69 -14.95 1.14
C ASN A 456 -29.70 -14.67 2.65
N GLY A 457 -29.43 -15.70 3.47
CA GLY A 457 -29.36 -15.50 4.92
C GLY A 457 -28.20 -14.61 5.35
N LEU A 458 -27.04 -14.70 4.71
CA LEU A 458 -25.89 -13.81 4.97
C LEU A 458 -26.20 -12.37 4.54
N ILE A 459 -26.84 -12.20 3.39
CA ILE A 459 -27.26 -10.89 2.90
C ILE A 459 -28.26 -10.27 3.86
N ASN A 460 -29.28 -11.05 4.30
CA ASN A 460 -30.25 -10.61 5.29
C ASN A 460 -29.59 -10.22 6.62
N PHE A 461 -28.60 -10.99 7.08
CA PHE A 461 -27.83 -10.66 8.28
C PHE A 461 -27.06 -9.33 8.12
N LEU A 462 -26.36 -9.15 7.02
CA LEU A 462 -25.60 -7.91 6.74
C LEU A 462 -26.50 -6.67 6.66
N THR A 463 -27.65 -6.81 6.05
CA THR A 463 -28.61 -5.70 5.91
C THR A 463 -29.37 -5.39 7.21
N ALA A 464 -29.58 -6.39 8.07
CA ALA A 464 -30.27 -6.23 9.34
C ALA A 464 -29.33 -5.82 10.50
N SER A 465 -28.03 -6.10 10.39
CA SER A 465 -27.06 -5.89 11.49
C SER A 465 -26.52 -4.46 11.50
N THR A 466 -27.29 -3.51 11.98
CA THR A 466 -26.91 -2.10 12.03
C THR A 466 -25.77 -1.83 13.03
N LYS A 467 -25.76 -2.49 14.20
CA LYS A 467 -24.71 -2.37 15.22
C LYS A 467 -23.32 -2.75 14.71
N LEU A 468 -23.25 -3.72 13.81
CA LEU A 468 -22.00 -4.25 13.27
C LEU A 468 -21.61 -3.60 11.95
N SER A 469 -22.42 -2.64 11.48
CA SER A 469 -22.21 -1.99 10.17
C SER A 469 -20.81 -1.43 10.01
N GLU A 470 -20.27 -0.77 11.03
CA GLU A 470 -18.92 -0.20 10.96
C GLU A 470 -17.82 -1.26 10.95
N HIS A 471 -18.01 -2.37 11.66
CA HIS A 471 -17.04 -3.48 11.64
C HIS A 471 -17.00 -4.17 10.27
N PHE A 472 -18.14 -4.29 9.59
CA PHE A 472 -18.26 -4.91 8.25
C PHE A 472 -17.85 -3.98 7.10
N ARG A 473 -17.46 -2.78 7.38
CA ARG A 473 -16.81 -1.88 6.44
C ARG A 473 -15.42 -2.40 6.03
N PHE A 474 -14.75 -3.16 6.90
CA PHE A 474 -13.43 -3.69 6.63
C PHE A 474 -13.47 -5.03 5.89
N PRO A 475 -12.77 -5.16 4.73
CA PRO A 475 -12.75 -6.39 3.94
C PRO A 475 -12.43 -7.65 4.73
N LEU A 476 -11.47 -7.58 5.67
CA LEU A 476 -11.11 -8.73 6.50
C LEU A 476 -12.30 -9.27 7.30
N ASN A 477 -13.05 -8.39 7.94
CA ASN A 477 -14.21 -8.81 8.75
C ASN A 477 -15.31 -9.41 7.88
N LEU A 478 -15.48 -8.91 6.64
CA LEU A 478 -16.40 -9.51 5.68
C LEU A 478 -15.93 -10.89 5.19
N VAL A 479 -14.62 -11.05 4.99
CA VAL A 479 -14.04 -12.37 4.66
C VAL A 479 -14.32 -13.37 5.78
N LEU A 480 -14.01 -13.00 7.01
CA LEU A 480 -14.22 -13.86 8.18
C LEU A 480 -15.70 -14.19 8.41
N LEU A 481 -16.58 -13.19 8.25
CA LEU A 481 -18.03 -13.37 8.34
C LEU A 481 -18.54 -14.31 7.24
N THR A 482 -18.12 -14.11 5.99
CA THR A 482 -18.53 -14.96 4.86
C THR A 482 -18.08 -16.39 5.05
N TYR A 483 -16.87 -16.59 5.55
CA TYR A 483 -16.37 -17.90 5.91
C TYR A 483 -17.15 -18.54 7.05
N LEU A 484 -17.42 -17.77 8.12
CA LEU A 484 -18.20 -18.23 9.25
C LEU A 484 -19.61 -18.68 8.81
N TRP A 485 -20.25 -17.90 7.93
CA TRP A 485 -21.53 -18.27 7.32
C TRP A 485 -21.44 -19.56 6.51
N ALA A 486 -20.39 -19.72 5.73
CA ALA A 486 -20.20 -20.90 4.90
C ALA A 486 -20.08 -22.19 5.71
N VAL A 487 -19.50 -22.12 6.92
CA VAL A 487 -19.19 -23.30 7.74
C VAL A 487 -20.16 -23.46 8.93
N HIS A 488 -20.57 -22.37 9.58
CA HIS A 488 -21.45 -22.37 10.76
C HIS A 488 -22.38 -21.16 10.76
N PRO A 489 -23.47 -21.17 9.98
CA PRO A 489 -24.37 -20.01 9.83
C PRO A 489 -25.03 -19.56 11.15
N ASP A 490 -25.29 -20.47 12.09
CA ASP A 490 -25.91 -20.10 13.38
C ASP A 490 -24.96 -19.32 14.30
N ALA A 491 -23.67 -19.50 14.18
CA ALA A 491 -22.68 -18.76 14.98
C ALA A 491 -22.61 -17.26 14.58
N VAL A 492 -23.07 -16.91 13.39
CA VAL A 492 -23.13 -15.52 12.93
C VAL A 492 -24.05 -14.67 13.78
N LYS A 493 -25.11 -15.25 14.34
CA LYS A 493 -26.06 -14.56 15.24
C LYS A 493 -25.43 -14.11 16.56
N LEU A 494 -24.27 -14.66 16.94
CA LEU A 494 -23.58 -14.38 18.21
C LEU A 494 -22.55 -13.24 18.09
N ILE A 495 -22.38 -12.65 16.90
CA ILE A 495 -21.39 -11.60 16.67
C ILE A 495 -21.95 -10.26 17.16
N THR A 496 -21.24 -9.62 18.11
CA THR A 496 -21.57 -8.33 18.70
C THR A 496 -20.52 -7.24 18.43
N SER A 497 -19.27 -7.63 18.12
CA SER A 497 -18.14 -6.75 17.87
C SER A 497 -17.10 -7.45 16.98
N ALA A 498 -16.05 -6.74 16.52
CA ALA A 498 -14.95 -7.36 15.78
C ALA A 498 -14.19 -8.36 16.67
N THR A 499 -13.98 -8.03 17.94
CA THR A 499 -13.38 -8.96 18.92
C THR A 499 -14.22 -10.21 19.09
N SER A 500 -15.57 -10.10 19.10
CA SER A 500 -16.46 -11.27 19.19
C SER A 500 -16.35 -12.16 17.95
N LEU A 501 -16.23 -11.58 16.76
CA LEU A 501 -16.01 -12.31 15.51
C LEU A 501 -14.70 -13.13 15.58
N TYR A 502 -13.60 -12.51 16.02
CA TYR A 502 -12.31 -13.21 16.15
C TYR A 502 -12.34 -14.31 17.21
N CYS A 503 -13.05 -14.11 18.33
CA CYS A 503 -13.26 -15.17 19.33
C CYS A 503 -13.99 -16.39 18.73
N ILE A 504 -15.07 -16.17 17.99
CA ILE A 504 -15.85 -17.25 17.39
C ILE A 504 -15.02 -18.00 16.33
N ILE A 505 -14.28 -17.28 15.48
CA ILE A 505 -13.39 -17.88 14.48
C ILE A 505 -12.31 -18.73 15.17
N MET A 506 -11.71 -18.22 16.23
CA MET A 506 -10.70 -18.95 16.99
C MET A 506 -11.25 -20.22 17.63
N GLU A 507 -12.44 -20.16 18.26
CA GLU A 507 -13.09 -21.34 18.85
C GLU A 507 -13.39 -22.40 17.79
N MET A 508 -13.86 -21.98 16.61
CA MET A 508 -14.13 -22.89 15.50
C MET A 508 -12.85 -23.55 14.97
N THR A 509 -11.79 -22.76 14.81
CA THR A 509 -10.48 -23.26 14.38
C THR A 509 -9.96 -24.28 15.38
N GLN A 510 -10.08 -23.99 16.67
CA GLN A 510 -9.72 -24.92 17.75
C GLN A 510 -10.54 -26.22 17.70
N LYS A 511 -11.87 -26.14 17.55
CA LYS A 511 -12.75 -27.32 17.43
C LYS A 511 -12.38 -28.21 16.22
N LYS A 512 -12.10 -27.58 15.05
CA LYS A 512 -11.64 -28.32 13.86
C LYS A 512 -10.29 -28.97 14.08
N LEU A 513 -9.37 -28.28 14.73
CA LEU A 513 -8.05 -28.81 15.06
C LEU A 513 -8.15 -30.01 16.00
N ILE A 514 -8.94 -29.91 17.06
CA ILE A 514 -9.17 -31.00 18.01
C ILE A 514 -9.74 -32.23 17.27
N LYS A 515 -10.77 -32.05 16.43
CA LYS A 515 -11.36 -33.14 15.62
C LYS A 515 -10.32 -33.79 14.68
N ARG A 516 -9.46 -33.00 14.04
CA ARG A 516 -8.39 -33.50 13.17
C ARG A 516 -7.37 -34.32 13.97
N LEU A 517 -6.93 -33.81 15.11
CA LEU A 517 -5.98 -34.49 16.00
C LEU A 517 -6.55 -35.79 16.61
N SER A 518 -7.84 -35.84 16.93
CA SER A 518 -8.47 -37.08 17.44
C SER A 518 -8.54 -38.21 16.39
N GLN A 519 -8.38 -37.89 15.11
CA GLN A 519 -8.37 -38.86 14.01
C GLN A 519 -6.95 -39.22 13.54
N ARG A 520 -5.92 -38.54 13.99
CA ARG A 520 -4.52 -38.69 13.54
C ARG A 520 -3.79 -39.81 14.27
N LYS A 521 -3.06 -40.68 13.54
CA LYS A 521 -2.13 -41.65 14.14
C LYS A 521 -1.15 -40.95 15.08
N GLY A 522 -1.08 -41.34 16.33
CA GLY A 522 -0.22 -40.78 17.38
C GLY A 522 -0.97 -39.94 18.41
N THR A 523 -2.14 -39.36 18.09
CA THR A 523 -2.96 -38.64 19.06
C THR A 523 -4.38 -39.23 19.21
N GLN A 524 -4.78 -40.14 18.34
CA GLN A 524 -6.09 -40.79 18.34
C GLN A 524 -6.49 -41.53 19.65
N ASN A 525 -5.48 -41.94 20.43
CA ASN A 525 -5.70 -42.64 21.71
C ASN A 525 -5.84 -41.70 22.93
N LEU A 526 -5.72 -40.39 22.68
CA LEU A 526 -5.88 -39.40 23.74
C LEU A 526 -7.36 -39.02 23.88
N PRO A 527 -7.88 -38.87 25.13
CA PRO A 527 -9.19 -38.32 25.34
C PRO A 527 -9.33 -36.92 24.75
N GLU A 528 -10.49 -36.58 24.19
CA GLU A 528 -10.73 -35.27 23.57
C GLU A 528 -10.43 -34.10 24.50
N ASN A 529 -10.78 -34.19 25.79
CA ASN A 529 -10.45 -33.19 26.80
C ASN A 529 -8.94 -32.98 26.96
N GLU A 530 -8.15 -34.05 26.87
CA GLU A 530 -6.69 -33.95 26.96
C GLU A 530 -6.12 -33.28 25.69
N ILE A 531 -6.63 -33.61 24.50
CA ILE A 531 -6.28 -32.95 23.25
C ILE A 531 -6.63 -31.46 23.36
N LYS A 532 -7.83 -31.12 23.83
CA LYS A 532 -8.26 -29.73 24.05
C LYS A 532 -7.32 -28.99 24.99
N ARG A 533 -6.96 -29.59 26.13
CA ARG A 533 -6.05 -29.02 27.12
C ARG A 533 -4.66 -28.73 26.51
N ARG A 534 -4.14 -29.66 25.71
CA ARG A 534 -2.84 -29.51 25.02
C ARG A 534 -2.90 -28.43 23.95
N CYS A 535 -3.97 -28.40 23.13
CA CYS A 535 -4.19 -27.34 22.14
C CYS A 535 -4.25 -25.96 22.79
N THR A 536 -4.97 -25.83 23.93
CA THR A 536 -5.03 -24.55 24.68
C THR A 536 -3.65 -24.09 25.12
N LYS A 537 -2.80 -25.01 25.64
CA LYS A 537 -1.41 -24.67 26.02
C LYS A 537 -0.55 -24.23 24.83
N PHE A 538 -0.74 -24.84 23.67
CA PHE A 538 -0.08 -24.39 22.45
C PHE A 538 -0.55 -22.99 22.06
N LEU A 539 -1.87 -22.72 22.05
CA LEU A 539 -2.42 -21.40 21.77
C LEU A 539 -1.89 -20.33 22.73
N GLU A 540 -1.79 -20.62 24.03
CA GLU A 540 -1.20 -19.70 25.00
C GLU A 540 0.27 -19.37 24.67
N ALA A 541 1.03 -20.35 24.20
CA ALA A 541 2.40 -20.12 23.74
C ALA A 541 2.42 -19.25 22.47
N MET A 542 1.53 -19.53 21.53
CA MET A 542 1.40 -18.75 20.28
C MET A 542 0.98 -17.29 20.58
N TYR A 543 0.05 -17.07 21.54
CA TYR A 543 -0.34 -15.70 21.95
C TYR A 543 0.87 -14.94 22.50
N ARG A 544 1.73 -15.60 23.27
CA ARG A 544 2.96 -14.99 23.77
C ARG A 544 3.92 -14.63 22.62
N GLU A 545 4.11 -15.53 21.66
CA GLU A 545 4.94 -15.24 20.49
C GLU A 545 4.34 -14.13 19.62
N SER A 546 3.01 -14.00 19.55
CA SER A 546 2.33 -12.90 18.90
C SER A 546 2.68 -11.55 19.54
N LEU A 547 2.62 -11.46 20.87
CA LEU A 547 2.98 -10.26 21.61
C LEU A 547 4.48 -9.94 21.48
N LEU A 548 5.35 -10.96 21.50
CA LEU A 548 6.79 -10.82 21.26
C LEU A 548 7.10 -10.33 19.85
N ALA A 549 6.38 -10.81 18.83
CA ALA A 549 6.57 -10.37 17.45
C ALA A 549 6.16 -8.90 17.26
N LEU A 550 5.13 -8.42 17.97
CA LEU A 550 4.72 -7.00 17.96
C LEU A 550 5.83 -6.07 18.49
N ARG A 551 6.64 -6.52 19.45
CA ARG A 551 7.81 -5.76 19.93
C ARG A 551 8.71 -5.32 18.77
N TRP A 552 8.85 -6.17 17.74
CA TRP A 552 9.69 -5.94 16.56
C TRP A 552 8.91 -5.44 15.34
N ASP A 553 7.63 -5.11 15.48
CA ASP A 553 6.72 -4.81 14.36
C ASP A 553 6.70 -5.90 13.26
N ALA A 554 6.90 -7.16 13.65
CA ALA A 554 6.98 -8.26 12.71
C ALA A 554 5.66 -9.05 12.67
N VAL A 555 5.15 -9.31 11.47
CA VAL A 555 4.06 -10.27 11.23
C VAL A 555 4.63 -11.69 11.07
N THR A 556 5.86 -11.80 10.58
CA THR A 556 6.59 -13.05 10.46
C THR A 556 7.31 -13.38 11.77
N LEU A 557 7.35 -14.67 12.11
CA LEU A 557 8.02 -15.15 13.31
C LEU A 557 9.52 -15.35 13.05
N LYS A 558 10.35 -14.92 13.99
CA LYS A 558 11.77 -15.21 13.97
C LYS A 558 12.02 -16.71 14.20
N LYS A 559 13.15 -17.20 13.73
CA LYS A 559 13.54 -18.61 13.88
C LYS A 559 13.47 -19.08 15.33
N GLU A 560 13.95 -18.26 16.28
CA GLU A 560 13.90 -18.57 17.70
C GLU A 560 12.47 -18.74 18.23
N SER A 561 11.51 -17.95 17.71
CA SER A 561 10.09 -18.06 18.05
C SER A 561 9.49 -19.36 17.50
N ILE A 562 9.84 -19.72 16.28
CA ILE A 562 9.42 -20.98 15.65
C ILE A 562 9.98 -22.16 16.43
N ASP A 563 11.27 -22.13 16.80
CA ASP A 563 11.93 -23.18 17.58
C ASP A 563 11.29 -23.34 18.97
N ARG A 564 10.90 -22.25 19.63
CA ARG A 564 10.13 -22.30 20.89
C ARG A 564 8.77 -22.97 20.69
N LEU A 565 8.01 -22.59 19.66
CA LEU A 565 6.72 -23.21 19.36
C LEU A 565 6.85 -24.68 19.03
N VAL A 566 7.85 -25.07 18.24
CA VAL A 566 8.17 -26.49 17.94
C VAL A 566 8.52 -27.26 19.22
N SER A 567 9.30 -26.65 20.12
CA SER A 567 9.64 -27.25 21.41
C SER A 567 8.40 -27.48 22.29
N VAL A 568 7.46 -26.50 22.27
CA VAL A 568 6.15 -26.64 22.96
C VAL A 568 5.36 -27.80 22.36
N CYS A 569 5.27 -27.89 21.04
CA CYS A 569 4.59 -29.00 20.33
C CYS A 569 5.18 -30.37 20.75
N LYS A 570 6.51 -30.48 20.78
CA LYS A 570 7.21 -31.71 21.23
C LYS A 570 6.88 -32.06 22.68
N LYS A 571 6.94 -31.09 23.60
CA LYS A 571 6.56 -31.29 25.01
C LYS A 571 5.09 -31.72 25.20
N LEU A 572 4.22 -31.22 24.36
CA LEU A 572 2.80 -31.55 24.36
C LEU A 572 2.49 -32.84 23.59
N THR A 573 3.49 -33.43 22.93
CA THR A 573 3.30 -34.60 22.02
C THR A 573 2.24 -34.33 20.94
N LEU A 574 2.24 -33.11 20.37
CA LEU A 574 1.35 -32.70 19.30
C LEU A 574 2.14 -32.45 18.00
N PRO A 575 1.58 -32.77 16.83
CA PRO A 575 2.23 -32.52 15.55
C PRO A 575 2.27 -31.02 15.23
N SER A 576 3.47 -30.48 15.04
CA SER A 576 3.69 -29.03 14.73
C SER A 576 2.98 -28.58 13.46
N ASP A 577 2.99 -29.42 12.40
CA ASP A 577 2.44 -29.07 11.11
C ASP A 577 0.94 -28.81 11.15
N ASP A 578 0.19 -29.62 11.91
CA ASP A 578 -1.25 -29.42 12.10
C ASP A 578 -1.58 -28.17 12.90
N LEU A 579 -0.77 -27.88 13.91
CA LEU A 579 -0.96 -26.72 14.77
C LEU A 579 -0.57 -25.43 14.03
N PHE A 580 0.52 -25.43 13.30
CA PHE A 580 0.96 -24.28 12.51
C PHE A 580 -0.01 -23.98 11.37
N SER A 581 -0.42 -25.00 10.60
CA SER A 581 -1.39 -24.82 9.51
C SER A 581 -2.76 -24.32 9.97
N ALA A 582 -3.15 -24.56 11.23
CA ALA A 582 -4.41 -24.06 11.80
C ALA A 582 -4.34 -22.64 12.34
N SER A 583 -3.16 -22.11 12.66
CA SER A 583 -3.01 -20.86 13.40
C SER A 583 -2.07 -19.84 12.75
N LEU A 584 -1.21 -20.29 11.85
CA LEU A 584 -0.18 -19.51 11.20
C LEU A 584 -0.24 -19.70 9.67
N THR A 585 0.43 -18.85 8.93
CA THR A 585 0.59 -18.97 7.48
C THR A 585 2.04 -19.23 7.11
N LEU A 586 2.23 -20.04 6.05
CA LEU A 586 3.51 -20.24 5.40
C LEU A 586 3.53 -19.36 4.15
N THR A 587 4.38 -18.36 4.14
CA THR A 587 4.63 -17.51 2.98
C THR A 587 5.96 -17.88 2.36
N LYS A 588 6.01 -17.93 1.02
CA LYS A 588 7.25 -18.19 0.29
C LYS A 588 7.80 -16.86 -0.20
N SER A 589 8.99 -16.49 0.29
CA SER A 589 9.75 -15.35 -0.21
C SER A 589 10.87 -15.82 -1.14
N TRP A 590 11.06 -15.10 -2.24
CA TRP A 590 12.14 -15.36 -3.19
C TRP A 590 13.37 -14.56 -2.75
N THR A 591 14.46 -15.26 -2.44
CA THR A 591 15.75 -14.64 -2.08
C THR A 591 16.80 -15.05 -3.09
N LEU A 592 17.98 -14.40 -3.05
CA LEU A 592 19.14 -14.77 -3.88
C LEU A 592 19.60 -16.22 -3.67
N SER A 593 19.34 -16.78 -2.49
CA SER A 593 19.66 -18.15 -2.11
C SER A 593 18.58 -19.17 -2.50
N GLY A 594 17.42 -18.74 -3.01
CA GLY A 594 16.30 -19.61 -3.38
C GLY A 594 14.97 -19.17 -2.76
N VAL A 595 14.05 -20.11 -2.61
CA VAL A 595 12.76 -19.89 -1.95
C VAL A 595 12.92 -20.12 -0.46
N GLU A 596 12.76 -19.06 0.34
CA GLU A 596 12.67 -19.17 1.79
C GLU A 596 11.21 -19.27 2.22
N GLU A 597 10.91 -20.21 3.11
CA GLU A 597 9.59 -20.35 3.73
C GLU A 597 9.58 -19.56 5.04
N GLU A 598 8.73 -18.54 5.09
CA GLU A 598 8.50 -17.73 6.27
C GLU A 598 7.21 -18.15 6.96
N VAL A 599 7.28 -18.35 8.27
CA VAL A 599 6.10 -18.61 9.11
C VAL A 599 5.67 -17.31 9.76
N GLY A 600 4.40 -16.96 9.63
CA GLY A 600 3.87 -15.72 10.18
C GLY A 600 2.41 -15.82 10.59
N PHE A 601 1.88 -14.72 11.13
CA PHE A 601 0.46 -14.61 11.43
C PHE A 601 -0.32 -14.35 10.13
N PRO A 602 -1.55 -14.91 10.00
CA PRO A 602 -2.36 -14.77 8.78
C PRO A 602 -2.66 -13.32 8.42
N HIS A 603 -2.83 -12.48 9.43
CA HIS A 603 -3.10 -11.06 9.27
C HIS A 603 -2.72 -10.30 10.54
N LYS A 604 -2.26 -9.04 10.40
CA LYS A 604 -1.88 -8.19 11.53
C LYS A 604 -3.01 -8.00 12.55
N GLY A 605 -4.26 -7.84 12.09
CA GLY A 605 -5.41 -7.72 13.01
C GLY A 605 -5.63 -8.96 13.87
N LEU A 606 -5.41 -10.17 13.34
CA LEU A 606 -5.43 -11.41 14.14
C LEU A 606 -4.23 -11.49 15.08
N GLN A 607 -3.07 -11.03 14.66
CA GLN A 607 -1.89 -10.91 15.52
C GLN A 607 -2.18 -9.97 16.70
N ASP A 608 -2.76 -8.79 16.45
CA ASP A 608 -3.15 -7.84 17.48
C ASP A 608 -4.16 -8.47 18.47
N PHE A 609 -5.13 -9.24 17.97
CA PHE A 609 -6.07 -9.99 18.80
C PHE A 609 -5.39 -11.10 19.61
N TYR A 610 -4.46 -11.87 19.03
CA TYR A 610 -3.70 -12.89 19.78
C TYR A 610 -2.80 -12.28 20.85
N ALA A 611 -2.19 -11.13 20.57
CA ALA A 611 -1.40 -10.38 21.53
C ALA A 611 -2.25 -9.88 22.70
N SER A 612 -3.49 -9.42 22.45
CA SER A 612 -4.41 -9.03 23.50
C SER A 612 -4.81 -10.22 24.40
N GLN A 613 -4.95 -11.44 23.82
CA GLN A 613 -5.14 -12.66 24.59
C GLN A 613 -3.94 -12.98 25.51
N SER A 614 -2.70 -12.73 25.01
CA SER A 614 -1.50 -12.87 25.83
C SER A 614 -1.50 -11.93 27.04
N ILE A 615 -1.94 -10.68 26.84
CA ILE A 615 -2.04 -9.70 27.94
C ILE A 615 -3.10 -10.15 28.95
N ILE A 616 -4.29 -10.55 28.51
CA ILE A 616 -5.36 -11.08 29.41
C ILE A 616 -4.83 -12.22 30.26
N LEU A 617 -4.16 -13.19 29.64
CA LEU A 617 -3.57 -14.32 30.36
C LEU A 617 -2.49 -13.88 31.36
N SER A 618 -1.76 -12.82 31.05
CA SER A 618 -0.69 -12.31 31.90
C SER A 618 -1.22 -11.54 33.12
N ILE A 619 -2.26 -10.73 32.96
CA ILE A 619 -2.91 -9.99 34.07
C ILE A 619 -3.78 -10.90 34.93
N GLY A 620 -4.36 -11.97 34.37
CA GLY A 620 -5.20 -12.93 35.08
C GLY A 620 -4.44 -14.06 35.79
N ARG A 621 -3.13 -14.22 35.55
CA ARG A 621 -2.32 -15.24 36.22
C ARG A 621 -1.89 -14.76 37.60
N LYS A 622 -2.35 -15.45 38.65
CA LYS A 622 -1.68 -15.44 39.94
C LYS A 622 -0.32 -16.13 39.71
N ASP A 623 0.77 -15.49 40.11
CA ASP A 623 2.15 -16.01 39.93
C ASP A 623 2.43 -17.20 40.85
N GLU A 624 1.59 -18.22 40.85
CA GLU A 624 1.73 -19.45 41.68
C GLU A 624 3.06 -20.19 41.41
N LYS A 625 3.60 -20.07 40.17
CA LYS A 625 4.84 -20.75 39.80
C LYS A 625 6.12 -20.13 40.39
N ILE A 626 6.08 -18.88 40.78
CA ILE A 626 7.20 -18.16 41.39
C ILE A 626 7.12 -18.29 42.90
N VAL A 627 5.93 -18.30 43.43
CA VAL A 627 5.64 -18.31 44.85
C VAL A 627 6.00 -19.64 45.52
N GLU A 628 5.61 -20.78 44.93
CA GLU A 628 5.88 -22.10 45.48
C GLU A 628 7.39 -22.42 45.61
N PRO A 629 8.25 -22.18 44.60
CA PRO A 629 9.68 -22.33 44.77
C PRO A 629 10.26 -21.43 45.87
N ILE A 630 9.83 -20.16 45.95
CA ILE A 630 10.31 -19.22 46.98
C ILE A 630 9.89 -19.68 48.38
N LYS A 631 8.65 -20.12 48.57
CA LYS A 631 8.17 -20.70 49.81
C LYS A 631 9.05 -21.91 50.21
N ASN A 632 9.28 -22.82 49.29
CA ASN A 632 10.06 -24.01 49.52
C ASN A 632 11.55 -23.69 49.84
N ASP A 633 12.14 -22.72 49.17
CA ASP A 633 13.51 -22.30 49.43
C ASP A 633 13.63 -21.58 50.80
N ILE A 634 12.67 -20.75 51.16
CA ILE A 634 12.59 -20.14 52.49
C ILE A 634 12.43 -21.21 53.61
N HIS A 635 11.56 -22.19 53.38
CA HIS A 635 11.46 -23.35 54.34
C HIS A 635 12.78 -24.07 54.54
N LYS A 636 13.49 -24.40 53.46
CA LYS A 636 14.80 -25.03 53.51
C LYS A 636 15.85 -24.17 54.22
N ILE A 637 15.86 -22.85 53.98
CA ILE A 637 16.79 -21.94 54.66
C ILE A 637 16.48 -21.83 56.15
N LEU A 638 15.22 -21.78 56.51
CA LEU A 638 14.80 -21.73 57.93
C LEU A 638 15.12 -23.03 58.67
N GLU A 639 14.98 -24.18 58.02
CA GLU A 639 15.41 -25.49 58.55
C GLU A 639 16.91 -25.61 58.70
N ALA A 640 17.66 -25.22 57.70
CA ALA A 640 19.11 -25.31 57.70
C ALA A 640 19.82 -24.43 58.77
N ARG A 641 19.18 -23.32 59.18
CA ARG A 641 19.74 -22.36 60.15
C ARG A 641 19.31 -22.61 61.62
N SER A 642 18.64 -23.69 61.90
CA SER A 642 18.23 -24.07 63.29
C SER A 642 17.50 -22.95 64.06
N ILE A 643 16.64 -22.19 63.37
CA ILE A 643 15.87 -21.08 63.96
C ILE A 643 14.76 -21.65 64.85
N PRO A 644 14.49 -21.08 66.08
CA PRO A 644 13.43 -21.54 66.98
C PRO A 644 12.06 -21.59 66.26
N ILE A 645 11.27 -22.62 66.64
CA ILE A 645 9.99 -22.92 65.95
C ILE A 645 9.02 -21.73 65.98
N GLU A 646 9.01 -20.97 67.08
CA GLU A 646 8.15 -19.78 67.24
C GLU A 646 8.51 -18.65 66.24
N ILE A 647 9.81 -18.37 66.08
CA ILE A 647 10.34 -17.39 65.16
C ILE A 647 10.13 -17.84 63.70
N ARG A 648 10.22 -19.16 63.44
CA ARG A 648 9.90 -19.70 62.10
C ARG A 648 8.46 -19.40 61.67
N ALA A 649 7.52 -19.59 62.60
CA ALA A 649 6.10 -19.35 62.35
C ALA A 649 5.83 -17.87 61.98
N ASP A 650 6.44 -16.94 62.73
CA ASP A 650 6.30 -15.51 62.48
C ASP A 650 6.92 -15.08 61.12
N ILE A 651 8.08 -15.62 60.78
CA ILE A 651 8.74 -15.35 59.48
C ILE A 651 7.88 -15.91 58.33
N LEU A 652 7.36 -17.13 58.47
CA LEU A 652 6.54 -17.75 57.45
C LEU A 652 5.22 -17.01 57.31
N GLN A 653 4.60 -16.54 58.38
CA GLN A 653 3.41 -15.74 58.33
C GLN A 653 3.63 -14.35 57.73
N TYR A 654 4.78 -13.70 58.02
CA TYR A 654 5.19 -12.48 57.39
C TYR A 654 5.43 -12.69 55.89
N VAL A 655 6.14 -13.73 55.48
CA VAL A 655 6.38 -14.09 54.09
C VAL A 655 5.06 -14.39 53.36
N GLU A 656 4.15 -15.13 54.01
CA GLU A 656 2.83 -15.42 53.46
C GLU A 656 1.99 -14.15 53.29
N ASN A 657 2.04 -13.19 54.18
CA ASN A 657 1.41 -11.90 54.08
C ASN A 657 2.03 -11.08 52.96
N GLN A 658 3.35 -11.04 52.80
CA GLN A 658 4.03 -10.38 51.71
C GLN A 658 3.72 -11.02 50.35
N ILE A 659 3.66 -12.35 50.29
CA ILE A 659 3.26 -13.10 49.10
C ILE A 659 1.81 -12.82 48.75
N THR A 660 0.92 -12.77 49.72
CA THR A 660 -0.51 -12.46 49.54
C THR A 660 -0.69 -11.02 49.05
N THR A 661 0.11 -10.08 49.59
CA THR A 661 0.14 -8.69 49.13
C THR A 661 0.66 -8.61 47.71
N TYR A 662 1.75 -9.30 47.38
CA TYR A 662 2.30 -9.40 46.02
C TYR A 662 1.34 -10.08 45.02
N GLN A 663 0.62 -11.13 45.46
CA GLN A 663 -0.39 -11.81 44.63
C GLN A 663 -1.67 -10.95 44.44
N ASN A 664 -1.94 -10.04 45.38
CA ASN A 664 -3.05 -9.09 45.32
C ASN A 664 -2.67 -7.78 44.58
N GLU A 665 -1.38 -7.51 44.41
CA GLU A 665 -0.94 -6.44 43.49
C GLU A 665 -1.23 -6.91 42.04
N HIS A 666 -2.33 -6.43 41.51
CA HIS A 666 -2.74 -6.71 40.15
C HIS A 666 -1.65 -6.26 39.16
N LYS A 667 -1.21 -7.18 38.32
CA LYS A 667 -0.21 -6.86 37.28
C LYS A 667 -0.85 -5.90 36.29
N THR A 668 -0.32 -4.67 36.16
CA THR A 668 -0.85 -3.68 35.22
C THR A 668 -0.51 -4.05 33.77
N ILE A 669 -1.34 -3.61 32.81
CA ILE A 669 -1.13 -3.79 31.37
C ILE A 669 0.20 -3.13 30.96
N LEU A 670 0.45 -1.92 31.47
CA LEU A 670 1.71 -1.19 31.21
C LEU A 670 2.93 -2.01 31.67
N ARG A 671 2.86 -2.65 32.83
CA ARG A 671 3.93 -3.49 33.33
C ARG A 671 4.19 -4.69 32.45
N VAL A 672 3.14 -5.36 31.94
CA VAL A 672 3.29 -6.47 30.99
C VAL A 672 4.01 -6.01 29.73
N LEU A 673 3.68 -4.80 29.23
CA LEU A 673 4.36 -4.25 28.05
C LEU A 673 5.80 -3.79 28.35
N GLN A 674 6.06 -3.24 29.54
CA GLN A 674 7.41 -2.85 29.97
C GLN A 674 8.32 -4.07 30.17
N ASP A 675 7.83 -5.13 30.83
CA ASP A 675 8.57 -6.38 31.04
C ASP A 675 9.00 -7.00 29.69
N LEU A 676 8.17 -6.83 28.63
CA LEU A 676 8.47 -7.27 27.28
C LEU A 676 9.65 -6.51 26.67
N HIS A 677 9.87 -5.26 27.06
CA HIS A 677 10.87 -4.34 26.51
C HIS A 677 12.09 -4.12 27.41
N GLN A 678 12.26 -4.87 28.51
CA GLN A 678 13.34 -4.66 29.47
C GLN A 678 14.76 -4.73 28.87
N GLU A 679 14.94 -5.48 27.80
CA GLU A 679 16.24 -5.64 27.12
C GLU A 679 16.43 -4.67 25.94
N ASP A 680 15.43 -3.81 25.64
CA ASP A 680 15.51 -2.90 24.51
C ASP A 680 16.28 -1.62 24.88
N THR A 681 17.10 -1.15 23.97
CA THR A 681 17.77 0.15 24.06
C THR A 681 16.84 1.32 23.70
N GLU A 682 15.70 1.04 23.06
CA GLU A 682 14.71 2.05 22.65
C GLU A 682 13.53 2.09 23.63
N PRO A 683 12.94 3.28 23.89
CA PRO A 683 11.78 3.40 24.76
C PRO A 683 10.55 2.68 24.18
N LEU A 684 9.68 2.19 25.08
CA LEU A 684 8.40 1.55 24.72
C LEU A 684 7.54 2.49 23.84
N GLN A 685 7.27 2.07 22.61
CA GLN A 685 6.40 2.78 21.66
C GLN A 685 4.98 2.21 21.72
N LEU A 686 4.09 2.87 22.46
CA LEU A 686 2.71 2.40 22.67
C LEU A 686 1.86 2.40 21.38
N SER A 687 2.21 3.21 20.39
CA SER A 687 1.53 3.22 19.09
C SER A 687 1.51 1.85 18.38
N LYS A 688 2.49 1.01 18.64
CA LYS A 688 2.54 -0.37 18.13
C LYS A 688 1.44 -1.27 18.67
N TYR A 689 0.91 -0.97 19.84
CA TYR A 689 -0.08 -1.78 20.58
C TYR A 689 -1.49 -1.20 20.50
N HIS A 690 -1.73 -0.20 19.66
CA HIS A 690 -3.02 0.50 19.56
C HIS A 690 -4.20 -0.47 19.36
N ASN A 691 -4.18 -1.29 18.29
CA ASN A 691 -5.27 -2.24 18.03
C ASN A 691 -5.32 -3.37 19.06
N THR A 692 -4.17 -3.78 19.60
CA THR A 692 -4.11 -4.75 20.71
C THR A 692 -4.88 -4.24 21.91
N LEU A 693 -4.74 -2.95 22.26
CA LEU A 693 -5.46 -2.32 23.37
C LEU A 693 -6.97 -2.22 23.09
N ILE A 694 -7.38 -1.97 21.84
CA ILE A 694 -8.80 -1.96 21.45
C ILE A 694 -9.41 -3.37 21.61
N HIS A 695 -8.75 -4.41 21.10
CA HIS A 695 -9.21 -5.79 21.31
C HIS A 695 -9.18 -6.20 22.77
N LEU A 696 -8.22 -5.70 23.54
CA LEU A 696 -8.15 -5.93 24.97
C LEU A 696 -9.39 -5.37 25.69
N ALA A 697 -9.87 -4.17 25.33
CA ALA A 697 -11.10 -3.61 25.85
C ALA A 697 -12.31 -4.54 25.60
N GLY A 698 -12.43 -5.07 24.38
CA GLY A 698 -13.48 -6.04 24.06
C GLY A 698 -13.35 -7.37 24.82
N LEU A 699 -12.14 -7.87 25.01
CA LEU A 699 -11.89 -9.10 25.76
C LEU A 699 -12.18 -8.96 27.27
N LEU A 700 -11.84 -7.80 27.86
CA LEU A 700 -12.15 -7.52 29.26
C LEU A 700 -13.66 -7.52 29.48
N SER A 701 -14.44 -6.93 28.58
CA SER A 701 -15.90 -6.92 28.67
C SER A 701 -16.50 -8.34 28.64
N LYS A 702 -15.91 -9.23 27.84
CA LYS A 702 -16.32 -10.66 27.79
C LYS A 702 -15.92 -11.46 29.02
N ASN A 703 -14.87 -11.08 29.71
CA ASN A 703 -14.40 -11.78 30.90
C ASN A 703 -15.09 -11.33 32.21
N GLY A 704 -15.99 -10.36 32.16
CA GLY A 704 -16.84 -9.88 33.26
C GLY A 704 -16.66 -8.39 33.56
N SER A 705 -17.67 -7.82 34.21
CA SER A 705 -17.71 -6.39 34.61
C SER A 705 -16.52 -5.98 35.48
N ASP A 706 -16.10 -6.85 36.40
CA ASP A 706 -15.03 -6.57 37.36
C ASP A 706 -13.70 -6.31 36.67
N MET A 707 -13.41 -7.02 35.57
CA MET A 707 -12.20 -6.84 34.79
C MET A 707 -12.22 -5.49 34.06
N VAL A 708 -13.38 -5.06 33.54
CA VAL A 708 -13.51 -3.74 32.92
C VAL A 708 -13.35 -2.64 33.96
N GLU A 709 -13.99 -2.75 35.13
CA GLU A 709 -13.87 -1.78 36.21
C GLU A 709 -12.42 -1.58 36.66
N GLN A 710 -11.66 -2.67 36.71
CA GLN A 710 -10.27 -2.65 37.12
C GLN A 710 -9.32 -2.01 36.12
N TYR A 711 -9.52 -2.21 34.80
CA TYR A 711 -8.52 -1.87 33.77
C TYR A 711 -8.97 -0.77 32.80
N ALA A 712 -10.24 -0.28 32.85
CA ALA A 712 -10.73 0.71 31.88
C ALA A 712 -9.90 1.99 31.88
N GLU A 713 -9.58 2.55 33.05
CA GLU A 713 -8.77 3.77 33.18
C GLU A 713 -7.38 3.56 32.60
N GLU A 714 -6.75 2.43 32.88
CA GLU A 714 -5.40 2.13 32.36
C GLU A 714 -5.42 1.99 30.83
N ILE A 715 -6.39 1.30 30.24
CA ILE A 715 -6.52 1.16 28.79
C ILE A 715 -6.70 2.51 28.13
N VAL A 716 -7.60 3.34 28.63
CA VAL A 716 -7.84 4.68 28.09
C VAL A 716 -6.58 5.53 28.15
N ASN A 717 -5.87 5.53 29.28
CA ASN A 717 -4.60 6.25 29.44
C ASN A 717 -3.52 5.74 28.47
N LEU A 718 -3.42 4.42 28.23
CA LEU A 718 -2.48 3.84 27.28
C LEU A 718 -2.86 4.18 25.84
N LEU A 719 -4.14 4.20 25.49
CA LEU A 719 -4.63 4.63 24.18
C LEU A 719 -4.32 6.11 23.90
N VAL A 720 -4.53 6.99 24.89
CA VAL A 720 -4.12 8.41 24.78
C VAL A 720 -2.62 8.54 24.50
N LYS A 721 -1.80 7.79 25.27
CA LYS A 721 -0.34 7.78 25.09
C LYS A 721 0.08 7.13 23.74
N SER A 722 -0.74 6.25 23.18
CA SER A 722 -0.52 5.66 21.85
C SER A 722 -0.86 6.59 20.69
N GLY A 723 -1.47 7.76 20.98
CA GLY A 723 -1.79 8.79 19.99
C GLY A 723 -3.25 8.85 19.55
N VAL A 724 -4.17 8.14 20.21
CA VAL A 724 -5.61 8.24 19.93
C VAL A 724 -6.13 9.61 20.29
N ARG A 725 -6.66 10.35 19.31
CA ARG A 725 -7.25 11.69 19.51
C ARG A 725 -8.62 11.82 18.83
N ASP A 726 -8.83 11.11 17.71
CA ASP A 726 -10.05 11.20 16.92
C ASP A 726 -11.25 10.64 17.69
N PRO A 727 -12.36 11.40 17.82
CA PRO A 727 -13.59 10.93 18.43
C PRO A 727 -14.16 9.63 17.84
N GLU A 728 -14.01 9.40 16.54
CA GLU A 728 -14.47 8.14 15.89
C GLU A 728 -13.76 6.92 16.47
N HIS A 729 -12.45 7.02 16.75
CA HIS A 729 -11.70 5.94 17.42
C HIS A 729 -12.22 5.67 18.84
N TRP A 730 -12.57 6.70 19.59
CA TRP A 730 -13.12 6.54 20.94
C TRP A 730 -14.50 5.90 20.93
N LEU A 731 -15.35 6.24 19.96
CA LEU A 731 -16.62 5.55 19.74
C LEU A 731 -16.42 4.06 19.45
N ASN A 732 -15.42 3.71 18.63
CA ASN A 732 -15.05 2.31 18.36
C ASN A 732 -14.59 1.59 19.64
N VAL A 733 -13.77 2.22 20.49
CA VAL A 733 -13.32 1.63 21.77
C VAL A 733 -14.52 1.30 22.68
N VAL A 734 -15.47 2.23 22.81
CA VAL A 734 -16.68 2.01 23.62
C VAL A 734 -17.57 0.92 23.01
N ALA A 735 -17.70 0.88 21.68
CA ALA A 735 -18.46 -0.13 20.95
C ALA A 735 -17.83 -1.53 21.11
N GLU A 736 -16.50 -1.67 20.97
CA GLU A 736 -15.78 -2.92 21.20
C GLU A 736 -15.89 -3.41 22.63
N ALA A 737 -15.90 -2.50 23.62
CA ALA A 737 -16.16 -2.81 25.02
C ALA A 737 -17.65 -3.08 25.30
N GLU A 738 -18.45 -3.48 24.30
CA GLU A 738 -19.86 -3.81 24.38
C GLU A 738 -20.70 -2.68 25.05
N CYS A 739 -20.30 -1.42 24.81
CA CYS A 739 -20.91 -0.22 25.40
C CYS A 739 -20.88 -0.22 26.95
N SER A 740 -19.81 -0.69 27.55
CA SER A 740 -19.62 -0.68 29.00
C SER A 740 -19.71 0.75 29.57
N PRO A 741 -20.58 1.00 30.59
CA PRO A 741 -20.65 2.33 31.22
C PRO A 741 -19.35 2.79 31.86
N THR A 742 -18.57 1.86 32.42
CA THR A 742 -17.27 2.15 33.03
C THR A 742 -16.27 2.61 31.96
N MET A 743 -16.19 1.90 30.84
CA MET A 743 -15.34 2.29 29.70
C MET A 743 -15.76 3.65 29.15
N ALA A 744 -17.07 3.88 28.97
CA ALA A 744 -17.60 5.16 28.49
C ALA A 744 -17.28 6.32 29.44
N LYS A 745 -17.35 6.10 30.77
CA LYS A 745 -16.96 7.08 31.76
C LYS A 745 -15.49 7.49 31.63
N GLU A 746 -14.60 6.53 31.48
CA GLU A 746 -13.17 6.83 31.33
C GLU A 746 -12.84 7.52 29.99
N VAL A 747 -13.46 7.05 28.89
CA VAL A 747 -13.35 7.70 27.58
C VAL A 747 -13.92 9.13 27.60
N GLY A 748 -15.04 9.35 28.32
CA GLY A 748 -15.65 10.66 28.47
C GLY A 748 -14.72 11.73 29.05
N LYS A 749 -13.72 11.32 29.85
CA LYS A 749 -12.71 12.24 30.42
C LYS A 749 -11.69 12.75 29.40
N VAL A 750 -11.48 12.03 28.30
CA VAL A 750 -10.38 12.27 27.34
C VAL A 750 -10.84 12.62 25.93
N ILE A 751 -12.09 12.32 25.56
CA ILE A 751 -12.64 12.61 24.24
C ILE A 751 -12.77 14.11 24.04
N ILE A 752 -12.38 14.60 22.84
CA ILE A 752 -12.47 16.01 22.50
C ILE A 752 -13.94 16.40 22.24
N PRO A 753 -14.53 17.39 22.97
CA PRO A 753 -15.96 17.73 22.88
C PRO A 753 -16.29 18.67 21.71
N ASP A 754 -15.44 18.77 20.68
CA ASP A 754 -15.63 19.76 19.62
C ASP A 754 -16.53 19.23 18.50
N ARG A 755 -16.13 18.18 17.79
CA ARG A 755 -16.87 17.60 16.69
C ARG A 755 -16.80 16.09 16.70
N TRP A 756 -17.96 15.43 16.68
CA TRP A 756 -18.06 13.96 16.56
C TRP A 756 -18.69 13.58 15.24
N LYS A 757 -18.15 12.54 14.62
CA LYS A 757 -18.78 11.86 13.50
C LYS A 757 -19.43 10.58 13.99
N VAL A 758 -20.76 10.54 13.98
CA VAL A 758 -21.56 9.41 14.49
C VAL A 758 -22.26 8.74 13.33
N ARG A 759 -22.09 7.44 13.23
CA ARG A 759 -22.72 6.59 12.21
C ARG A 759 -23.68 5.61 12.84
N ASP A 760 -24.46 4.91 12.02
CA ASP A 760 -25.45 3.91 12.43
C ASP A 760 -24.93 2.96 13.53
N GLY A 761 -23.73 2.43 13.35
CA GLY A 761 -23.11 1.48 14.28
C GLY A 761 -22.65 2.07 15.60
N HIS A 762 -22.46 3.39 15.66
CA HIS A 762 -21.95 4.10 16.84
C HIS A 762 -23.05 4.69 17.74
N LEU A 763 -24.33 4.63 17.34
CA LEU A 763 -25.41 5.31 18.03
C LEU A 763 -25.49 4.93 19.53
N GLN A 764 -25.39 3.63 19.84
CA GLN A 764 -25.45 3.15 21.21
C GLN A 764 -24.21 3.57 22.03
N ALA A 765 -23.01 3.49 21.40
CA ALA A 765 -21.77 3.94 22.05
C ALA A 765 -21.80 5.45 22.31
N ALA A 766 -22.26 6.23 21.32
CA ALA A 766 -22.41 7.67 21.44
C ALA A 766 -23.44 8.05 22.51
N SER A 767 -24.58 7.36 22.58
CA SER A 767 -25.61 7.60 23.61
C SER A 767 -25.05 7.44 25.04
N ILE A 768 -24.32 6.33 25.28
CA ILE A 768 -23.74 6.08 26.61
C ILE A 768 -22.60 7.08 26.90
N LEU A 769 -21.82 7.44 25.89
CA LEU A 769 -20.71 8.39 26.05
C LEU A 769 -21.20 9.82 26.36
N LEU A 770 -22.34 10.24 25.78
CA LEU A 770 -22.96 11.54 26.06
C LEU A 770 -23.37 11.71 27.53
N ARG A 771 -23.61 10.62 28.25
CA ARG A 771 -23.86 10.69 29.73
C ARG A 771 -22.62 11.11 30.52
N HIS A 772 -21.45 11.04 29.92
CA HIS A 772 -20.17 11.33 30.58
C HIS A 772 -19.37 12.44 29.89
N SER A 773 -19.82 12.91 28.72
CA SER A 773 -19.15 13.96 27.94
C SER A 773 -20.19 14.78 27.17
N SER A 774 -19.87 16.05 26.88
CA SER A 774 -20.67 16.91 26.01
C SER A 774 -20.03 17.02 24.62
N VAL A 775 -20.83 17.40 23.64
CA VAL A 775 -20.35 17.65 22.27
C VAL A 775 -20.98 18.93 21.72
N ARG A 776 -20.22 19.71 20.95
CA ARG A 776 -20.68 20.96 20.33
C ARG A 776 -21.30 20.74 18.96
N HIS A 777 -20.66 19.89 18.15
CA HIS A 777 -21.09 19.58 16.79
C HIS A 777 -21.12 18.09 16.56
N ILE A 778 -22.21 17.59 15.97
CA ILE A 778 -22.32 16.19 15.54
C ILE A 778 -22.61 16.16 14.05
N GLU A 779 -21.79 15.42 13.31
CA GLU A 779 -22.08 14.94 11.98
C GLU A 779 -22.74 13.55 12.11
N LEU A 780 -24.03 13.49 11.88
CA LEU A 780 -24.82 12.26 12.03
C LEU A 780 -25.10 11.65 10.66
N ASP A 781 -24.37 10.59 10.34
CA ASP A 781 -24.49 9.86 9.08
C ASP A 781 -25.42 8.66 9.26
N ILE A 782 -26.63 8.73 8.69
CA ILE A 782 -27.65 7.67 8.73
C ILE A 782 -27.75 6.99 7.38
N ASP A 783 -27.29 5.74 7.34
CA ASP A 783 -27.30 4.89 6.16
C ASP A 783 -28.40 3.82 6.18
N SER A 784 -29.00 3.56 7.32
CA SER A 784 -30.03 2.53 7.51
C SER A 784 -31.41 3.14 7.75
N ASP A 785 -32.44 2.29 7.63
CA ASP A 785 -33.79 2.65 8.06
C ASP A 785 -33.80 2.96 9.57
N PRO A 786 -34.10 4.20 10.00
CA PRO A 786 -34.04 4.59 11.41
C PRO A 786 -34.95 3.77 12.33
N ARG A 787 -36.04 3.18 11.80
CA ARG A 787 -36.93 2.29 12.55
C ARG A 787 -36.22 1.02 13.04
N LYS A 788 -35.12 0.65 12.38
CA LYS A 788 -34.29 -0.51 12.70
C LYS A 788 -33.04 -0.13 13.49
N LEU A 789 -32.81 1.16 13.74
CA LEU A 789 -31.62 1.64 14.42
C LEU A 789 -31.78 1.47 15.92
N LEU A 790 -31.11 0.49 16.47
CA LEU A 790 -31.07 0.29 17.92
C LEU A 790 -30.30 1.44 18.58
N GLY A 791 -30.89 2.02 19.65
CA GLY A 791 -30.27 3.12 20.39
C GLY A 791 -30.43 4.51 19.76
N PHE A 792 -31.15 4.63 18.63
CA PHE A 792 -31.33 5.95 17.98
C PHE A 792 -32.16 6.91 18.83
N VAL A 793 -33.24 6.44 19.40
CA VAL A 793 -34.14 7.27 20.25
C VAL A 793 -33.39 7.69 21.51
N GLU A 794 -32.74 6.75 22.17
CA GLU A 794 -31.93 7.02 23.38
C GLU A 794 -30.80 8.01 23.06
N PHE A 795 -30.15 7.85 21.92
CA PHE A 795 -29.08 8.77 21.47
C PHE A 795 -29.61 10.21 21.32
N LEU A 796 -30.76 10.41 20.65
CA LEU A 796 -31.37 11.72 20.50
C LEU A 796 -31.82 12.31 21.84
N GLN A 797 -32.35 11.48 22.73
CA GLN A 797 -32.77 11.92 24.08
C GLN A 797 -31.58 12.42 24.89
N GLU A 798 -30.47 11.69 24.86
CA GLU A 798 -29.23 12.14 25.53
C GLU A 798 -28.67 13.40 24.89
N LEU A 799 -28.59 13.41 23.52
CA LEU A 799 -28.06 14.55 22.79
C LEU A 799 -28.83 15.85 23.03
N SER A 800 -30.17 15.78 23.11
CA SER A 800 -31.04 16.96 23.30
C SER A 800 -30.94 17.60 24.68
N GLN A 801 -30.22 16.98 25.62
CA GLN A 801 -29.95 17.58 26.93
C GLN A 801 -28.84 18.64 26.91
N TYR A 802 -28.11 18.75 25.80
CA TYR A 802 -26.97 19.66 25.66
C TYR A 802 -27.13 20.60 24.46
N PRO A 803 -26.57 21.83 24.53
CA PRO A 803 -26.46 22.67 23.37
C PRO A 803 -25.54 22.02 22.34
N CYS A 804 -26.11 21.54 21.24
CA CYS A 804 -25.40 20.84 20.20
C CYS A 804 -25.95 21.20 18.82
N ASP A 805 -25.04 21.43 17.87
CA ASP A 805 -25.36 21.62 16.46
C ASP A 805 -25.20 20.32 15.69
N VAL A 806 -26.27 19.89 15.02
CA VAL A 806 -26.35 18.62 14.30
C VAL A 806 -26.37 18.84 12.80
N HIS A 807 -25.43 18.21 12.12
CA HIS A 807 -25.44 18.02 10.67
C HIS A 807 -25.97 16.63 10.36
N LEU A 808 -27.17 16.54 9.84
CA LEU A 808 -27.86 15.27 9.55
C LEU A 808 -27.69 14.88 8.08
N ASN A 809 -27.05 13.76 7.82
CA ASN A 809 -26.85 13.17 6.51
C ASN A 809 -27.66 11.89 6.35
N LEU A 810 -28.60 11.86 5.40
CA LEU A 810 -29.46 10.72 5.10
C LEU A 810 -29.05 10.10 3.78
N HIS A 811 -27.96 9.31 3.80
CA HIS A 811 -27.27 8.86 2.57
C HIS A 811 -28.08 7.89 1.70
N GLN A 812 -28.84 6.97 2.25
CA GLN A 812 -29.51 5.92 1.45
C GLN A 812 -30.66 6.44 0.55
N HIS A 813 -31.12 7.67 0.79
CA HIS A 813 -32.25 8.20 0.02
C HIS A 813 -31.94 8.59 -1.42
N TRP A 814 -30.66 8.68 -1.78
CA TRP A 814 -30.26 8.90 -3.15
C TRP A 814 -30.38 7.63 -4.01
N GLN A 815 -30.28 6.46 -3.38
CA GLN A 815 -30.24 5.16 -4.06
C GLN A 815 -31.52 4.33 -3.87
N HIS A 816 -32.20 4.47 -2.72
CA HIS A 816 -33.40 3.71 -2.36
C HIS A 816 -34.52 4.61 -1.82
N PRO A 817 -35.25 5.29 -2.70
CA PRO A 817 -36.34 6.19 -2.29
C PRO A 817 -37.54 5.50 -1.65
N GLU A 818 -37.56 4.16 -1.64
CA GLU A 818 -38.65 3.36 -1.02
C GLU A 818 -38.59 3.33 0.51
N LEU A 819 -37.44 3.75 1.11
CA LEU A 819 -37.30 3.81 2.55
C LEU A 819 -38.04 5.04 3.09
N ASP A 820 -39.27 4.86 3.49
CA ASP A 820 -40.06 5.86 4.19
C ASP A 820 -39.66 5.87 5.68
N TYR A 821 -39.00 6.93 6.13
CA TYR A 821 -38.79 7.11 7.56
C TYR A 821 -40.15 7.27 8.22
N SER A 822 -40.39 6.58 9.33
CA SER A 822 -41.66 6.70 10.06
C SER A 822 -41.90 8.14 10.50
N ASP A 823 -43.17 8.55 10.56
CA ASP A 823 -43.53 9.87 11.08
C ASP A 823 -42.98 10.04 12.51
N ASP A 824 -42.94 8.93 13.31
CA ASP A 824 -42.37 8.90 14.68
C ASP A 824 -40.91 9.35 14.76
N PHE A 825 -40.08 8.98 13.79
CA PHE A 825 -38.67 9.41 13.72
C PHE A 825 -38.55 10.94 13.58
N PHE A 826 -39.29 11.50 12.64
CA PHE A 826 -39.29 12.94 12.42
C PHE A 826 -40.02 13.70 13.50
N ASP A 827 -41.07 13.14 14.09
CA ASP A 827 -41.76 13.73 15.21
C ASP A 827 -40.90 13.77 16.46
N HIS A 828 -40.09 12.75 16.67
CA HIS A 828 -39.08 12.73 17.72
C HIS A 828 -38.01 13.79 17.55
N LEU A 829 -37.37 13.85 16.37
CA LEU A 829 -36.45 14.96 16.04
C LEU A 829 -37.08 16.32 16.21
N ARG A 830 -38.35 16.48 15.85
CA ARG A 830 -39.15 17.69 15.98
C ARG A 830 -39.32 18.12 17.43
N SER A 831 -39.66 17.18 18.25
CA SER A 831 -39.91 17.42 19.67
C SER A 831 -38.65 17.88 20.40
N GLN A 832 -37.48 17.49 19.91
CA GLN A 832 -36.19 17.81 20.54
C GLN A 832 -35.57 19.12 20.02
N HIS A 833 -35.91 19.52 18.77
CA HIS A 833 -35.31 20.71 18.17
C HIS A 833 -35.67 21.98 18.94
N GLY A 834 -34.66 22.78 19.30
CA GLY A 834 -34.80 24.00 20.08
C GLY A 834 -34.81 23.79 21.60
N GLN A 835 -34.81 22.54 22.09
CA GLN A 835 -34.69 22.28 23.51
C GLN A 835 -33.24 22.40 23.98
N ALA A 836 -33.00 23.03 25.11
CA ALA A 836 -31.67 23.15 25.75
C ALA A 836 -30.53 23.62 24.81
N GLY A 837 -30.86 24.30 23.69
CA GLY A 837 -29.86 24.70 22.68
C GLY A 837 -29.52 23.65 21.62
N PHE A 838 -30.23 22.52 21.60
CA PHE A 838 -30.14 21.53 20.53
C PHE A 838 -30.77 22.08 19.23
N GLN A 839 -30.02 22.05 18.16
CA GLN A 839 -30.53 22.45 16.84
C GLN A 839 -29.96 21.61 15.72
N VAL A 840 -30.78 21.38 14.71
CA VAL A 840 -30.34 20.77 13.45
C VAL A 840 -30.10 21.89 12.45
N SER A 841 -28.84 22.23 12.17
CA SER A 841 -28.47 23.36 11.33
C SER A 841 -28.34 22.96 9.85
N LYS A 842 -27.85 21.77 9.57
CA LYS A 842 -27.66 21.25 8.23
C LYS A 842 -28.38 19.93 8.04
N VAL A 843 -29.03 19.77 6.88
CA VAL A 843 -29.69 18.53 6.51
C VAL A 843 -29.40 18.19 5.06
N MET A 844 -29.04 16.93 4.80
CA MET A 844 -28.88 16.36 3.47
C MET A 844 -29.81 15.15 3.30
N GLY A 845 -30.59 15.11 2.23
CA GLY A 845 -31.49 13.98 1.95
C GLY A 845 -32.47 14.23 0.81
N SER A 846 -33.46 13.35 0.67
CA SER A 846 -34.49 13.48 -0.34
C SER A 846 -35.64 14.42 0.09
N VAL A 847 -36.31 15.03 -0.89
CA VAL A 847 -37.44 15.99 -0.66
C VAL A 847 -38.49 15.42 0.26
N ARG A 848 -38.90 14.18 0.09
CA ARG A 848 -40.01 13.57 0.84
C ARG A 848 -39.73 13.51 2.34
N ASN A 849 -38.51 13.13 2.73
CA ASN A 849 -38.15 12.99 4.10
C ASN A 849 -37.88 14.33 4.77
N ILE A 850 -37.19 15.23 4.08
CA ILE A 850 -36.89 16.56 4.62
C ILE A 850 -38.12 17.41 4.82
N VAL A 851 -39.22 17.21 4.04
CA VAL A 851 -40.48 17.91 4.27
C VAL A 851 -41.03 17.66 5.68
N LYS A 852 -40.79 16.49 6.22
CA LYS A 852 -41.23 16.14 7.56
C LYS A 852 -40.38 16.81 8.67
N LEU A 853 -39.14 17.21 8.33
CA LEU A 853 -38.30 18.02 9.20
C LEU A 853 -38.72 19.50 9.15
N PHE A 854 -38.64 20.16 10.24
CA PHE A 854 -38.86 21.54 10.38
C PHE A 854 -38.05 22.01 11.47
N PRO A 855 -38.13 23.18 11.86
CA PRO A 855 -38.54 24.44 11.29
C PRO A 855 -37.44 25.04 10.41
N VAL A 856 -36.84 26.14 10.53
CA VAL A 856 -35.85 26.74 9.65
C VAL A 856 -34.49 26.05 9.84
N VAL A 857 -33.89 25.56 8.78
CA VAL A 857 -32.51 25.06 8.76
C VAL A 857 -31.60 26.06 8.06
N GLU A 858 -30.42 26.27 8.62
CA GLU A 858 -29.45 27.23 8.03
C GLU A 858 -28.99 26.80 6.65
N VAL A 859 -28.69 25.53 6.45
CA VAL A 859 -28.24 24.98 5.18
C VAL A 859 -29.00 23.71 4.82
N LEU A 860 -29.63 23.69 3.64
CA LEU A 860 -30.38 22.56 3.14
C LEU A 860 -29.81 22.09 1.79
N TYR A 861 -29.40 20.82 1.74
CA TYR A 861 -29.04 20.13 0.51
C TYR A 861 -30.17 19.16 0.14
N LEU A 862 -30.80 19.41 -0.98
CA LEU A 862 -31.99 18.72 -1.43
C LEU A 862 -31.75 17.99 -2.73
N GLY A 863 -32.00 16.68 -2.78
CA GLY A 863 -31.87 15.85 -3.97
C GLY A 863 -33.24 15.51 -4.61
N ILE A 864 -33.33 15.65 -5.90
CA ILE A 864 -34.50 15.24 -6.72
C ILE A 864 -34.01 14.20 -7.70
N GLY A 865 -34.28 12.93 -7.44
CA GLY A 865 -33.92 11.79 -8.30
C GLY A 865 -35.13 11.27 -9.09
N LYS A 866 -34.86 10.41 -10.08
CA LYS A 866 -35.84 9.77 -10.99
C LYS A 866 -37.01 9.10 -10.26
N TYR A 867 -36.71 8.36 -9.23
CA TYR A 867 -37.69 7.60 -8.43
C TYR A 867 -38.71 8.51 -7.74
N TYR A 868 -38.28 9.69 -7.38
CA TYR A 868 -39.08 10.65 -6.66
C TYR A 868 -40.22 11.18 -7.53
N ALA A 869 -39.91 11.34 -8.82
CA ALA A 869 -40.87 11.87 -9.80
C ALA A 869 -41.94 10.87 -10.20
N GLN A 870 -41.69 9.57 -10.10
CA GLN A 870 -42.64 8.53 -10.49
C GLN A 870 -43.71 8.25 -9.43
N ASN A 871 -43.44 8.52 -8.14
CA ASN A 871 -44.28 8.08 -7.01
C ASN A 871 -44.98 9.22 -6.24
N SER A 872 -44.84 10.49 -6.62
CA SER A 872 -45.34 11.61 -5.81
C SER A 872 -46.09 12.65 -6.64
N LEU A 873 -47.40 12.56 -6.64
CA LEU A 873 -48.32 13.62 -7.19
C LEU A 873 -48.15 14.98 -6.47
N ASN A 874 -47.49 15.02 -5.30
CA ASN A 874 -47.33 16.22 -4.46
C ASN A 874 -45.91 16.81 -4.44
N THR A 875 -44.96 16.33 -5.27
CA THR A 875 -43.60 16.88 -5.34
C THR A 875 -43.53 18.41 -5.45
N PRO A 876 -44.34 19.06 -6.33
CA PRO A 876 -44.35 20.51 -6.45
C PRO A 876 -44.73 21.24 -5.13
N TYR A 877 -45.67 20.71 -4.39
CA TYR A 877 -46.11 21.30 -3.15
C TYR A 877 -45.00 21.20 -2.07
N TYR A 878 -44.38 20.05 -1.99
CA TYR A 878 -43.31 19.81 -1.02
C TYR A 878 -42.08 20.65 -1.33
N LEU A 879 -41.70 20.74 -2.60
CA LEU A 879 -40.54 21.55 -3.01
C LEU A 879 -40.75 23.03 -2.62
N LYS A 880 -41.93 23.60 -2.91
CA LYS A 880 -42.27 24.97 -2.49
C LYS A 880 -42.19 25.19 -1.01
N LYS A 881 -42.69 24.26 -0.20
CA LYS A 881 -42.71 24.34 1.26
C LYS A 881 -41.29 24.26 1.85
N MET A 882 -40.40 23.51 1.24
CA MET A 882 -39.01 23.36 1.72
C MET A 882 -38.14 24.56 1.41
N VAL A 883 -38.28 25.14 0.20
CA VAL A 883 -37.50 26.30 -0.22
C VAL A 883 -37.70 27.50 0.73
N THR A 884 -38.85 27.65 1.33
CA THR A 884 -39.14 28.73 2.27
C THR A 884 -38.52 28.54 3.64
N LYS A 885 -38.03 27.35 3.97
CA LYS A 885 -37.54 26.97 5.29
C LYS A 885 -36.00 26.93 5.44
N ALA A 886 -35.25 27.03 4.37
CA ALA A 886 -33.78 27.01 4.40
C ALA A 886 -33.22 28.42 4.17
N GLU A 887 -32.18 28.83 4.88
CA GLU A 887 -31.46 30.06 4.57
C GLU A 887 -30.60 29.90 3.33
N ASN A 888 -29.85 28.84 3.22
CA ASN A 888 -29.09 28.47 2.03
C ASN A 888 -29.63 27.18 1.44
N LEU A 889 -29.96 27.16 0.13
CA LEU A 889 -30.52 26.01 -0.57
C LEU A 889 -29.55 25.54 -1.66
N TYR A 890 -29.14 24.28 -1.57
CA TYR A 890 -28.45 23.56 -2.62
C TYR A 890 -29.42 22.54 -3.22
N LEU A 891 -29.87 22.76 -4.46
CA LEU A 891 -30.80 21.88 -5.12
C LEU A 891 -30.10 21.02 -6.16
N HIS A 892 -30.08 19.72 -5.95
CA HIS A 892 -29.48 18.76 -6.85
C HIS A 892 -30.53 18.01 -7.67
N VAL A 893 -30.42 18.03 -8.99
CA VAL A 893 -31.37 17.43 -9.91
C VAL A 893 -30.67 16.54 -10.92
N VAL A 894 -31.28 15.41 -11.28
CA VAL A 894 -30.76 14.48 -12.29
C VAL A 894 -31.61 14.47 -13.54
N PRO A 895 -31.03 14.27 -14.74
CA PRO A 895 -31.76 14.38 -16.02
C PRO A 895 -32.90 13.38 -16.20
N GLU A 896 -32.93 12.29 -15.43
CA GLU A 896 -34.02 11.31 -15.51
C GLU A 896 -35.33 11.76 -14.84
N VAL A 897 -35.36 12.91 -14.16
CA VAL A 897 -36.54 13.46 -13.53
C VAL A 897 -37.50 14.01 -14.63
N PRO A 898 -38.78 13.58 -14.68
CA PRO A 898 -39.74 14.17 -15.61
C PRO A 898 -39.93 15.65 -15.35
N LEU A 899 -39.91 16.47 -16.42
CA LEU A 899 -40.08 17.94 -16.30
C LEU A 899 -41.37 18.32 -15.59
N GLN A 900 -42.43 17.48 -15.70
CA GLN A 900 -43.73 17.74 -15.06
C GLN A 900 -43.66 17.70 -13.53
N ALA A 901 -42.68 16.98 -13.00
CA ALA A 901 -42.45 16.89 -11.55
C ALA A 901 -41.75 18.14 -10.99
N LEU A 902 -41.12 18.95 -11.84
CA LEU A 902 -40.48 20.20 -11.44
C LEU A 902 -41.49 21.35 -11.44
N THR A 903 -41.34 22.28 -10.51
CA THR A 903 -42.17 23.47 -10.38
C THR A 903 -41.33 24.69 -10.08
N GLN A 904 -41.83 25.86 -10.46
CA GLN A 904 -41.19 27.13 -10.16
C GLN A 904 -40.93 27.29 -8.64
N LEU A 905 -39.69 27.59 -8.28
CA LEU A 905 -39.32 27.85 -6.92
C LEU A 905 -39.85 29.20 -6.43
N PRO A 906 -40.22 29.33 -5.15
CA PRO A 906 -40.66 30.63 -4.61
C PRO A 906 -39.47 31.60 -4.57
N ASP A 907 -39.76 32.90 -4.56
CA ASP A 907 -38.73 33.92 -4.33
C ASP A 907 -38.11 33.77 -2.96
N LYS A 908 -36.82 33.95 -2.89
CA LYS A 908 -36.02 33.82 -1.68
C LYS A 908 -35.13 35.04 -1.44
N ARG A 909 -34.93 35.39 -0.18
CA ARG A 909 -33.98 36.44 0.21
C ARG A 909 -32.52 36.00 0.01
N PHE A 910 -32.24 34.71 0.08
CA PHE A 910 -30.91 34.13 -0.05
C PHE A 910 -30.75 33.35 -1.38
N PRO A 911 -29.52 33.24 -1.88
CA PRO A 911 -29.25 32.57 -3.16
C PRO A 911 -29.55 31.09 -3.14
N ILE A 912 -29.91 30.55 -4.31
CA ILE A 912 -30.12 29.12 -4.55
C ILE A 912 -29.01 28.62 -5.47
N ASP A 913 -28.25 27.61 -5.04
CA ASP A 913 -27.33 26.88 -5.90
C ASP A 913 -28.05 25.70 -6.55
N LEU A 914 -28.02 25.63 -7.89
CA LEU A 914 -28.63 24.56 -8.64
C LEU A 914 -27.57 23.65 -9.23
N TRP A 915 -27.71 22.35 -8.95
CA TRP A 915 -26.74 21.34 -9.34
C TRP A 915 -27.37 20.29 -10.23
N PHE A 916 -26.71 19.93 -11.34
CA PHE A 916 -27.12 18.87 -12.24
C PHE A 916 -26.03 17.82 -12.35
N SER A 917 -26.30 16.57 -11.95
CA SER A 917 -25.40 15.42 -12.16
C SER A 917 -25.89 14.54 -13.32
N GLY A 918 -24.94 13.78 -13.89
CA GLY A 918 -25.28 12.89 -15.02
C GLY A 918 -25.56 13.62 -16.32
N VAL A 919 -24.98 14.81 -16.50
CA VAL A 919 -25.20 15.63 -17.70
C VAL A 919 -24.16 15.28 -18.76
N ASP A 920 -24.67 15.07 -19.99
CA ASP A 920 -23.88 14.84 -21.19
C ASP A 920 -24.49 15.61 -22.38
N ASP A 921 -23.90 15.51 -23.56
CA ASP A 921 -24.36 16.22 -24.74
C ASP A 921 -25.78 15.87 -25.17
N THR A 922 -26.30 14.71 -24.75
CA THR A 922 -27.65 14.23 -25.17
C THR A 922 -28.79 14.80 -24.34
N ASN A 923 -28.53 15.33 -23.16
CA ASN A 923 -29.54 15.79 -22.21
C ASN A 923 -29.46 17.29 -21.86
N VAL A 924 -28.65 18.07 -22.57
CA VAL A 924 -28.52 19.53 -22.35
C VAL A 924 -29.83 20.30 -22.52
N ASP A 925 -30.70 19.90 -23.48
CA ASP A 925 -32.00 20.52 -23.69
C ASP A 925 -32.92 20.34 -22.47
N TRP A 926 -32.90 19.15 -21.87
CA TRP A 926 -33.63 18.87 -20.65
C TRP A 926 -33.14 19.76 -19.49
N VAL A 927 -31.81 19.93 -19.36
CA VAL A 927 -31.20 20.79 -18.34
C VAL A 927 -31.67 22.23 -18.45
N GLY A 928 -31.66 22.78 -19.65
CA GLY A 928 -32.15 24.14 -19.90
C GLY A 928 -33.62 24.31 -19.51
N GLN A 929 -34.48 23.38 -19.94
CA GLN A 929 -35.90 23.39 -19.57
C GLN A 929 -36.12 23.21 -18.06
N ALA A 930 -35.36 22.35 -17.40
CA ALA A 930 -35.43 22.15 -15.96
C ALA A 930 -35.01 23.41 -15.20
N ALA A 931 -33.90 24.04 -15.57
CA ALA A 931 -33.44 25.28 -14.97
C ALA A 931 -34.43 26.43 -15.11
N LEU A 932 -35.00 26.64 -16.31
CA LEU A 932 -36.04 27.65 -16.55
C LEU A 932 -37.31 27.38 -15.74
N LYS A 933 -37.69 26.11 -15.62
CA LYS A 933 -38.89 25.71 -14.88
C LYS A 933 -38.74 25.89 -13.37
N LEU A 934 -37.55 25.64 -12.85
CA LEU A 934 -37.21 25.82 -11.43
C LEU A 934 -36.97 27.28 -11.06
N GLN A 935 -36.69 28.14 -12.01
CA GLN A 935 -36.30 29.53 -11.75
C GLN A 935 -37.38 30.30 -10.95
N PRO A 936 -36.96 30.97 -9.83
CA PRO A 936 -37.83 31.81 -9.05
C PRO A 936 -38.38 33.02 -9.88
N PRO A 937 -39.56 33.56 -9.58
CA PRO A 937 -40.16 34.66 -10.36
C PRO A 937 -39.34 35.94 -10.39
N ASN A 938 -38.78 36.37 -9.26
CA ASN A 938 -38.10 37.67 -9.13
C ASN A 938 -36.64 37.58 -8.70
N THR A 939 -36.16 36.38 -8.32
CA THR A 939 -34.77 36.15 -7.89
C THR A 939 -33.98 35.37 -8.95
N PHE A 940 -32.74 35.09 -8.66
CA PHE A 940 -31.84 34.39 -9.58
C PHE A 940 -31.16 33.21 -8.85
N PHE A 941 -30.63 32.26 -9.63
CA PHE A 941 -29.74 31.26 -9.11
C PHE A 941 -28.38 31.89 -8.85
N TRP A 942 -27.76 31.58 -7.68
CA TRP A 942 -26.40 32.04 -7.36
C TRP A 942 -25.39 31.44 -8.32
N SER A 943 -25.47 30.11 -8.48
CA SER A 943 -24.70 29.37 -9.46
C SER A 943 -25.50 28.18 -10.01
N ILE A 944 -25.13 27.73 -11.21
CA ILE A 944 -25.54 26.43 -11.77
C ILE A 944 -24.27 25.58 -11.89
N ARG A 945 -24.27 24.38 -11.31
CA ARG A 945 -23.11 23.53 -11.26
C ARG A 945 -23.36 22.17 -11.91
N PHE A 946 -22.35 21.68 -12.65
CA PHE A 946 -22.38 20.42 -13.38
C PHE A 946 -21.23 19.55 -12.89
N PRO A 947 -21.32 18.95 -11.69
CA PRO A 947 -20.28 18.07 -11.18
C PRO A 947 -20.22 16.77 -11.99
N ARG A 948 -19.03 16.34 -12.37
CA ARG A 948 -18.81 15.08 -13.11
C ARG A 948 -19.63 14.95 -14.41
N SER A 949 -19.78 16.03 -15.15
CA SER A 949 -20.46 16.00 -16.45
C SER A 949 -19.59 15.30 -17.51
N GLN A 950 -20.25 14.77 -18.55
CA GLN A 950 -19.58 14.20 -19.72
C GLN A 950 -19.71 15.13 -20.94
N LEU A 951 -19.94 16.42 -20.71
CA LEU A 951 -20.07 17.41 -21.73
C LEU A 951 -18.80 17.56 -22.57
N THR A 952 -18.96 17.63 -23.88
CA THR A 952 -17.92 18.08 -24.82
C THR A 952 -18.00 19.61 -25.03
N VAL A 953 -17.06 20.17 -25.79
CA VAL A 953 -17.11 21.59 -26.19
C VAL A 953 -18.43 21.94 -26.86
N LYS A 954 -18.90 21.08 -27.79
CA LYS A 954 -20.20 21.26 -28.45
C LYS A 954 -21.40 21.18 -27.50
N GLY A 955 -21.31 20.23 -26.54
CA GLY A 955 -22.31 20.11 -25.48
C GLY A 955 -22.38 21.35 -24.61
N CYS A 956 -21.26 21.97 -24.31
CA CYS A 956 -21.21 23.23 -23.55
C CYS A 956 -21.76 24.42 -24.33
N GLU A 957 -21.51 24.52 -25.64
CA GLU A 957 -22.10 25.53 -26.50
C GLU A 957 -23.62 25.38 -26.58
N ALA A 958 -24.13 24.15 -26.74
CA ALA A 958 -25.53 23.83 -26.69
C ALA A 958 -26.13 24.18 -25.32
N LEU A 959 -25.46 23.81 -24.23
CA LEU A 959 -25.90 24.14 -22.87
C LEU A 959 -26.02 25.64 -22.66
N ALA A 960 -25.06 26.45 -23.13
CA ALA A 960 -25.13 27.90 -23.04
C ALA A 960 -26.40 28.42 -23.74
N THR A 961 -26.71 27.87 -24.90
CA THR A 961 -27.93 28.24 -25.67
C THR A 961 -29.21 27.81 -24.92
N CYS A 962 -29.23 26.61 -24.36
CA CYS A 962 -30.36 26.08 -23.59
C CYS A 962 -30.60 26.83 -22.27
N LEU A 963 -29.55 27.35 -21.64
CA LEU A 963 -29.67 28.19 -20.45
C LEU A 963 -30.04 29.66 -20.75
N LYS A 964 -30.19 30.04 -22.02
CA LYS A 964 -30.58 31.38 -22.38
C LYS A 964 -31.95 31.71 -21.78
N GLY A 965 -31.99 32.81 -21.00
CA GLY A 965 -33.20 33.23 -20.25
C GLY A 965 -33.16 32.82 -18.76
N VAL A 966 -32.24 31.97 -18.34
CA VAL A 966 -32.01 31.68 -16.93
C VAL A 966 -31.27 32.88 -16.30
N ARG A 967 -31.78 33.35 -15.16
CA ARG A 967 -31.16 34.44 -14.41
C ARG A 967 -30.12 33.90 -13.46
N LEU A 968 -28.88 34.29 -13.63
CA LEU A 968 -27.70 33.83 -12.88
C LEU A 968 -27.07 34.97 -12.10
N GLY A 969 -26.52 34.64 -10.91
CA GLY A 969 -25.72 35.53 -10.10
C GLY A 969 -24.24 35.62 -10.56
N ILE A 970 -23.44 36.23 -9.72
CA ILE A 970 -22.02 36.52 -10.01
C ILE A 970 -21.18 35.23 -10.17
N ASP A 971 -21.55 34.13 -9.50
CA ASP A 971 -20.80 32.87 -9.58
C ASP A 971 -21.05 32.10 -10.89
N GLY A 972 -22.08 32.44 -11.64
CA GLY A 972 -22.32 31.94 -13.02
C GLY A 972 -22.51 30.43 -13.12
N VAL A 973 -21.90 29.84 -14.15
CA VAL A 973 -22.01 28.42 -14.48
C VAL A 973 -20.68 27.73 -14.20
N HIS A 974 -20.72 26.62 -13.45
CA HIS A 974 -19.55 25.80 -13.13
C HIS A 974 -19.69 24.42 -13.81
N ILE A 975 -18.76 24.09 -14.69
CA ILE A 975 -18.74 22.81 -15.41
C ILE A 975 -17.47 22.04 -15.03
N CYS A 976 -17.64 20.81 -14.57
CA CYS A 976 -16.57 19.86 -14.39
C CYS A 976 -16.73 18.70 -15.38
N SER A 977 -15.91 18.68 -16.43
CA SER A 977 -15.95 17.64 -17.46
C SER A 977 -14.53 17.25 -17.87
N PRO A 978 -14.22 15.94 -17.98
CA PRO A 978 -12.91 15.47 -18.44
C PRO A 978 -12.71 15.74 -19.96
N ASN A 979 -13.76 16.07 -20.68
CA ASN A 979 -13.75 16.28 -22.12
C ASN A 979 -13.43 17.73 -22.53
N ILE A 980 -13.15 18.62 -21.57
CA ILE A 980 -12.89 20.05 -21.81
C ILE A 980 -11.46 20.37 -21.39
N THR A 981 -10.68 20.93 -22.32
CA THR A 981 -9.30 21.37 -22.01
C THR A 981 -9.29 22.83 -21.52
N ALA A 982 -8.15 23.27 -20.96
CA ALA A 982 -7.98 24.65 -20.49
C ALA A 982 -8.11 25.67 -21.62
N SER A 983 -7.63 25.33 -22.83
CA SER A 983 -7.80 26.18 -24.03
C SER A 983 -9.24 26.28 -24.49
N ASP A 984 -10.02 25.19 -24.35
CA ASP A 984 -11.46 25.20 -24.65
C ASP A 984 -12.24 26.07 -23.67
N ALA A 985 -11.82 26.03 -22.38
CA ALA A 985 -12.46 26.79 -21.33
C ALA A 985 -12.42 28.31 -21.54
N GLU A 986 -11.32 28.85 -22.12
CA GLU A 986 -11.24 30.28 -22.47
C GLU A 986 -12.22 30.66 -23.58
N SER A 987 -12.31 29.85 -24.61
CA SER A 987 -13.24 30.09 -25.72
C SER A 987 -14.71 29.93 -25.28
N LEU A 988 -14.99 28.90 -24.46
CA LEU A 988 -16.33 28.67 -23.92
C LEU A 988 -16.77 29.79 -22.96
N ASN A 989 -15.84 30.36 -22.17
CA ASN A 989 -16.16 31.47 -21.27
C ASN A 989 -16.71 32.66 -22.05
N LEU A 990 -16.18 32.98 -23.24
CA LEU A 990 -16.70 34.01 -24.14
C LEU A 990 -18.10 33.65 -24.63
N VAL A 991 -18.38 32.40 -24.95
CA VAL A 991 -19.72 31.94 -25.36
C VAL A 991 -20.72 32.15 -24.22
N PHE A 992 -20.42 31.75 -23.02
CA PHE A 992 -21.28 31.88 -21.84
C PHE A 992 -21.48 33.36 -21.45
N LEU A 993 -20.44 34.18 -21.50
CA LEU A 993 -20.56 35.63 -21.28
C LEU A 993 -21.47 36.31 -22.26
N ASN A 994 -21.40 35.96 -23.56
CA ASN A 994 -22.22 36.52 -24.61
C ASN A 994 -23.68 36.07 -24.53
N VAL A 995 -23.95 34.83 -24.12
CA VAL A 995 -25.29 34.25 -24.11
C VAL A 995 -26.02 34.51 -22.79
N LEU A 996 -25.33 34.39 -21.64
CA LEU A 996 -25.94 34.43 -20.31
C LEU A 996 -25.66 35.72 -19.52
N ARG A 997 -24.82 36.63 -20.05
CA ARG A 997 -24.35 37.84 -19.35
C ARG A 997 -23.73 37.56 -17.98
N GLY A 998 -23.21 36.35 -17.77
CA GLY A 998 -22.55 35.89 -16.55
C GLY A 998 -21.30 35.10 -16.88
N PRO A 999 -20.26 35.06 -15.98
CA PRO A 999 -19.05 34.34 -16.21
C PRO A 999 -19.29 32.84 -16.17
N MET A 1000 -18.65 32.10 -17.04
CA MET A 1000 -18.46 30.67 -16.93
C MET A 1000 -17.14 30.41 -16.17
N ARG A 1001 -17.20 29.59 -15.16
CA ARG A 1001 -16.00 29.05 -14.51
C ARG A 1001 -15.95 27.56 -14.83
N VAL A 1002 -14.93 27.15 -15.55
CA VAL A 1002 -14.55 25.75 -15.60
C VAL A 1002 -13.76 25.53 -14.33
N THR A 1003 -14.38 24.91 -13.35
CA THR A 1003 -13.70 24.52 -12.12
C THR A 1003 -13.49 23.03 -12.18
N ASP A 1004 -12.26 22.63 -11.90
CA ASP A 1004 -11.90 21.23 -11.66
C ASP A 1004 -12.35 20.77 -10.25
N ASP A 1005 -13.23 21.54 -9.59
CA ASP A 1005 -13.67 21.30 -8.22
C ASP A 1005 -14.60 20.09 -8.11
N VAL A 1006 -14.00 18.94 -7.87
CA VAL A 1006 -14.68 17.70 -7.47
C VAL A 1006 -15.06 17.70 -5.97
N ASN A 1007 -14.66 18.74 -5.22
CA ASN A 1007 -14.69 18.75 -3.74
C ASN A 1007 -15.94 19.35 -3.09
N ILE A 1008 -17.08 19.34 -3.77
CA ILE A 1008 -18.31 20.00 -3.25
C ILE A 1008 -19.11 19.12 -2.27
N TRP A 1009 -18.68 17.89 -1.99
CA TRP A 1009 -19.38 16.94 -1.11
C TRP A 1009 -18.76 16.77 0.27
N LYS A 1010 -18.10 17.80 0.82
CA LYS A 1010 -17.62 17.72 2.20
C LYS A 1010 -18.37 18.71 3.07
N PHE A 1011 -19.26 18.16 3.86
CA PHE A 1011 -19.80 18.78 5.07
C PHE A 1011 -18.79 18.74 6.21
#